data_af32255425b3ffaa3ab8a512da4f5540
#
_entry.id   af32255425b3ffaa3ab8a512da4f5540
#
_cell.length_a   1.000
_cell.length_b   1.000
_cell.length_c   1.000
_cell.angle_alpha   90.00
_cell.angle_beta   90.00
_cell.angle_gamma   90.00
#
_symmetry.space_group_name_H-M   'P 1'
#
loop_
_entity.id
_entity.type
_entity.pdbx_description
1 polymer ?
#
loop_
_entity_poly.entity_id
_entity_poly.type
_entity_poly.pdbx_seq_one_letter_code
_entity_poly.pdbx_strand_id
1 'polypeptide(L)'
;MGFSLYTWTIFLGVSLIFCSCDPAQPKYDSWLKTGGGNENLKYSSLHQIDTSNYNQLGVAWIYYSENKDSTKFGPMECNPIVVDGVMYGVSPKLKLFAINAATGKELWTFNPADSVANKKWHRNSVNMNRGVAYWANGNDKRIIYTVGPIVFCVNALTGNLVKSFGQEGGINLVNGLDRNPDKLFVAPTSPVMVYKNLFFVSGLVGDETPGHIRAFDIKSGAQKWIFHTIPYPQDKGYETWDDTTAYKHMGSTNSWAGFSLDEKRGILFAPTGNPSNDFYGGDRTGMGLYGNSLLAIDAETGKLKWHFQTVHHDVWDMDLPAPPALVTLTHNGKPVDAVAQTTKTGFLFLLNRETGEPLFPVKEVPVNTATSLENEKLWPTQPMPEIPKPLVRQSFDSNDLNNLIEVKSYAAIKNTFLKYGPSKIFTPPSTKGTIVLPGYDGGAEWGGPAFDPETQLLYVNTNEMSWILEMVENKNKIKPLLTNYDAGKVIYTQNCMKCHGTEMQGGGNYPSLKGAPKKYNTQTFSQLVKNGRRMMPGNNVLTDTEKMALASYVLDIKTVQQQKFAGTLSTPLPEQKTTYGFTGYNKFLTPEGYPAISPPWGSLTAINLNTGEQVWKIPFGEFESLKARGIPATGRENYGGPVVTKGGLLFIGASADG
;
A
#
# COMPACT_ATOMS: atom_id res chain seq x y z
N MET A 1 -20.45 -9.93 97.94
CA MET A 1 -19.33 -9.12 97.40
C MET A 1 -18.80 -9.87 96.20
N GLY A 2 -19.12 -9.46 95.00
CA GLY A 2 -18.67 -10.09 93.78
C GLY A 2 -18.59 -8.99 92.73
N PHE A 3 -17.39 -8.58 92.40
CA PHE A 3 -17.10 -7.62 91.32
C PHE A 3 -17.05 -8.35 89.98
N SER A 4 -17.92 -7.96 89.05
CA SER A 4 -17.88 -8.42 87.66
C SER A 4 -17.09 -7.41 86.85
N LEU A 5 -15.95 -7.82 86.22
CA LEU A 5 -15.20 -7.07 85.27
C LEU A 5 -15.82 -7.26 83.88
N TYR A 6 -16.28 -6.19 83.25
CA TYR A 6 -16.63 -6.12 81.82
C TYR A 6 -15.36 -5.72 80.98
N THR A 7 -14.87 -6.66 80.22
CA THR A 7 -13.82 -6.38 79.19
C THR A 7 -14.46 -5.89 77.91
N TRP A 8 -14.15 -4.66 77.50
CA TRP A 8 -14.50 -4.07 76.20
C TRP A 8 -13.42 -4.46 75.16
N THR A 9 -13.83 -5.26 74.21
CA THR A 9 -12.99 -5.58 73.04
C THR A 9 -13.25 -4.54 71.97
N ILE A 10 -12.26 -3.67 71.69
CA ILE A 10 -12.30 -2.70 70.59
C ILE A 10 -11.90 -3.44 69.30
N PHE A 11 -12.84 -3.59 68.34
CA PHE A 11 -12.60 -4.04 67.00
C PHE A 11 -12.07 -2.85 66.17
N LEU A 12 -10.75 -2.81 65.87
CA LEU A 12 -10.19 -1.93 64.87
C LEU A 12 -10.49 -2.51 63.49
N GLY A 13 -11.47 -1.94 62.80
CA GLY A 13 -11.74 -2.24 61.39
C GLY A 13 -10.64 -1.61 60.49
N VAL A 14 -9.74 -2.43 59.99
CA VAL A 14 -8.80 -2.01 58.95
C VAL A 14 -9.55 -1.98 57.61
N SER A 15 -9.97 -0.80 57.16
CA SER A 15 -10.48 -0.59 55.81
C SER A 15 -9.31 -0.69 54.82
N LEU A 16 -9.16 -1.82 54.15
CA LEU A 16 -8.31 -1.99 52.99
C LEU A 16 -8.90 -1.17 51.82
N ILE A 17 -8.35 0.02 51.59
CA ILE A 17 -8.58 0.79 50.35
C ILE A 17 -7.89 0.03 49.23
N PHE A 18 -8.65 -0.75 48.46
CA PHE A 18 -8.18 -1.24 47.17
C PHE A 18 -8.06 -0.02 46.21
N CYS A 19 -6.87 0.53 46.08
CA CYS A 19 -6.54 1.39 44.95
C CYS A 19 -6.58 0.50 43.71
N SER A 20 -7.69 0.53 42.97
CA SER A 20 -7.69 0.01 41.60
C SER A 20 -6.80 0.93 40.78
N CYS A 21 -5.57 0.52 40.52
CA CYS A 21 -4.81 1.08 39.42
C CYS A 21 -5.53 0.70 38.13
N ASP A 22 -6.36 1.57 37.62
CA ASP A 22 -6.75 1.51 36.22
C ASP A 22 -5.47 1.46 35.41
N PRO A 23 -5.34 0.52 34.44
CA PRO A 23 -4.20 0.52 33.54
C PRO A 23 -4.16 1.89 32.87
N ALA A 24 -3.10 2.65 33.13
CA ALA A 24 -2.90 3.95 32.50
C ALA A 24 -3.14 3.80 30.99
N GLN A 25 -4.06 4.59 30.47
CA GLN A 25 -4.29 4.68 29.03
C GLN A 25 -2.93 4.93 28.33
N PRO A 26 -2.64 4.28 27.19
CA PRO A 26 -1.38 4.49 26.50
C PRO A 26 -1.21 5.99 26.25
N LYS A 27 -0.08 6.52 26.73
CA LYS A 27 0.27 7.92 26.49
C LYS A 27 0.71 8.04 25.05
N TYR A 28 -0.08 8.68 24.20
CA TYR A 28 0.26 9.01 22.82
C TYR A 28 1.16 10.27 22.76
N ASP A 29 2.14 10.38 23.65
CA ASP A 29 3.10 11.49 23.75
C ASP A 29 4.43 11.21 23.06
N SER A 30 4.55 10.05 22.44
CA SER A 30 5.74 9.59 21.74
C SER A 30 5.38 9.08 20.33
N TRP A 31 6.38 8.97 19.46
CA TRP A 31 6.22 8.50 18.08
C TRP A 31 7.12 7.29 17.82
N LEU A 32 6.93 6.24 18.63
CA LEU A 32 7.81 5.07 18.67
C LEU A 32 7.67 4.15 17.45
N LYS A 33 6.57 4.28 16.70
CA LYS A 33 6.24 3.45 15.53
C LYS A 33 5.61 4.33 14.44
N THR A 34 5.74 3.92 13.22
CA THR A 34 4.99 4.50 12.10
C THR A 34 3.50 4.48 12.42
N GLY A 35 2.82 5.61 12.28
CA GLY A 35 1.42 5.75 12.70
C GLY A 35 1.22 6.04 14.20
N GLY A 36 2.30 6.36 14.94
CA GLY A 36 2.28 6.75 16.36
C GLY A 36 2.36 5.55 17.31
N GLY A 37 1.62 4.49 17.04
CA GLY A 37 1.54 3.25 17.84
C GLY A 37 1.17 2.04 17.00
N ASN A 38 1.04 0.88 17.64
CA ASN A 38 0.63 -0.36 16.98
C ASN A 38 -0.82 -0.31 16.49
N GLU A 39 -1.65 0.52 17.08
CA GLU A 39 -3.05 0.76 16.72
C GLU A 39 -3.21 1.61 15.46
N ASN A 40 -2.13 2.23 14.99
CA ASN A 40 -2.11 3.09 13.79
C ASN A 40 -3.15 4.22 13.83
N LEU A 41 -3.30 4.88 14.98
CA LEU A 41 -4.26 5.98 15.16
C LEU A 41 -3.80 7.28 14.51
N LYS A 42 -2.49 7.46 14.31
CA LYS A 42 -1.88 8.72 13.87
C LYS A 42 -2.33 9.91 14.73
N TYR A 43 -2.44 9.67 16.01
CA TYR A 43 -2.80 10.62 17.03
C TYR A 43 -1.62 10.92 17.94
N SER A 44 -1.47 12.19 18.31
CA SER A 44 -0.53 12.63 19.35
C SER A 44 -1.27 13.34 20.46
N SER A 45 -1.01 12.96 21.71
CA SER A 45 -1.54 13.65 22.89
C SER A 45 -0.81 14.95 23.21
N LEU A 46 0.21 15.31 22.44
CA LEU A 46 0.91 16.60 22.57
C LEU A 46 -0.01 17.76 22.20
N HIS A 47 0.03 18.82 22.99
CA HIS A 47 -0.84 20.00 22.85
C HIS A 47 -0.11 21.33 23.10
N GLN A 48 1.23 21.32 23.06
CA GLN A 48 2.01 22.55 23.13
C GLN A 48 1.76 23.47 21.94
N ILE A 49 1.38 22.88 20.81
CA ILE A 49 0.95 23.58 19.60
C ILE A 49 -0.54 23.30 19.44
N ASP A 50 -1.33 24.38 19.39
CA ASP A 50 -2.79 24.33 19.31
C ASP A 50 -3.33 25.45 18.40
N THR A 51 -4.64 25.63 18.38
CA THR A 51 -5.33 26.62 17.55
C THR A 51 -4.99 28.08 17.92
N SER A 52 -4.39 28.34 19.09
CA SER A 52 -4.01 29.69 19.53
C SER A 52 -2.60 30.11 19.08
N ASN A 53 -1.72 29.16 18.79
CA ASN A 53 -0.31 29.43 18.51
C ASN A 53 0.28 28.76 17.26
N TYR A 54 -0.49 28.00 16.48
CA TYR A 54 0.01 27.31 15.28
C TYR A 54 0.64 28.27 14.25
N ASN A 55 0.20 29.51 14.18
CA ASN A 55 0.73 30.54 13.29
C ASN A 55 2.11 31.09 13.72
N GLN A 56 2.60 30.67 14.89
CA GLN A 56 3.95 31.03 15.40
C GLN A 56 4.97 29.92 15.06
N LEU A 57 4.56 28.84 14.39
CA LEU A 57 5.48 27.80 13.97
C LEU A 57 6.55 28.33 13.03
N GLY A 58 7.80 27.98 13.32
CA GLY A 58 8.97 28.29 12.49
C GLY A 58 9.81 27.04 12.27
N VAL A 59 10.64 27.06 11.23
CA VAL A 59 11.58 25.97 10.93
C VAL A 59 12.68 25.96 11.99
N ALA A 60 12.75 24.91 12.83
CA ALA A 60 13.79 24.76 13.84
C ALA A 60 15.13 24.30 13.22
N TRP A 61 15.05 23.37 12.27
CA TRP A 61 16.22 22.84 11.52
C TRP A 61 15.76 22.14 10.24
N ILE A 62 16.71 21.94 9.32
CA ILE A 62 16.53 21.17 8.09
C ILE A 62 17.66 20.14 8.00
N TYR A 63 17.29 18.88 7.77
CA TYR A 63 18.22 17.78 7.51
C TYR A 63 18.19 17.37 6.04
N TYR A 64 19.34 17.38 5.39
CA TYR A 64 19.49 16.95 4.01
C TYR A 64 19.98 15.51 3.98
N SER A 65 19.07 14.56 3.78
CA SER A 65 19.37 13.11 3.79
C SER A 65 20.24 12.67 2.60
N GLU A 66 20.34 13.47 1.54
CA GLU A 66 21.13 13.22 0.35
C GLU A 66 21.87 14.47 -0.13
N ASN A 67 23.14 14.31 -0.47
CA ASN A 67 23.94 15.38 -1.07
C ASN A 67 23.63 15.48 -2.57
N LYS A 68 22.87 16.49 -2.99
CA LYS A 68 22.58 16.93 -4.37
C LYS A 68 21.62 16.07 -5.20
N ASP A 69 20.80 16.79 -5.96
CA ASP A 69 19.96 16.35 -7.09
C ASP A 69 18.90 15.28 -6.74
N SER A 70 17.87 15.71 -6.00
CA SER A 70 16.68 14.91 -5.66
C SER A 70 15.90 14.43 -6.89
N THR A 71 16.09 15.04 -8.05
CA THR A 71 15.38 14.68 -9.28
C THR A 71 15.75 13.30 -9.85
N LYS A 72 16.89 12.72 -9.41
CA LYS A 72 17.36 11.40 -9.84
C LYS A 72 16.86 10.25 -8.98
N PHE A 73 16.29 10.54 -7.82
CA PHE A 73 15.83 9.55 -6.84
C PHE A 73 14.31 9.52 -6.76
N GLY A 74 13.76 8.44 -6.19
CA GLY A 74 12.33 8.32 -5.92
C GLY A 74 11.84 9.36 -4.90
N PRO A 75 10.52 9.48 -4.70
CA PRO A 75 9.96 10.30 -3.62
C PRO A 75 10.43 9.78 -2.26
N MET A 76 10.46 10.66 -1.26
CA MET A 76 10.68 10.29 0.13
C MET A 76 9.32 9.99 0.76
N GLU A 77 8.99 8.70 0.91
CA GLU A 77 7.72 8.26 1.51
C GLU A 77 7.88 7.85 2.99
N CYS A 78 9.09 7.93 3.53
CA CYS A 78 9.40 7.51 4.87
C CYS A 78 8.68 8.38 5.93
N ASN A 79 7.89 7.73 6.78
CA ASN A 79 7.40 8.30 8.03
C ASN A 79 8.43 7.96 9.12
N PRO A 80 9.22 8.91 9.62
CA PRO A 80 10.23 8.66 10.62
C PRO A 80 9.60 8.32 11.97
N ILE A 81 10.35 7.62 12.82
CA ILE A 81 10.00 7.38 14.21
C ILE A 81 10.93 8.15 15.13
N VAL A 82 10.46 8.47 16.33
CA VAL A 82 11.26 9.16 17.36
C VAL A 82 11.27 8.35 18.64
N VAL A 83 12.47 7.96 19.06
CA VAL A 83 12.69 7.13 20.25
C VAL A 83 13.80 7.78 21.10
N ASP A 84 13.51 8.07 22.35
CA ASP A 84 14.49 8.68 23.29
C ASP A 84 15.22 9.91 22.72
N GLY A 85 14.49 10.77 21.99
CA GLY A 85 15.03 11.99 21.36
C GLY A 85 15.85 11.76 20.08
N VAL A 86 15.92 10.53 19.57
CA VAL A 86 16.56 10.19 18.30
C VAL A 86 15.49 9.91 17.25
N MET A 87 15.58 10.59 16.13
CA MET A 87 14.73 10.36 14.96
C MET A 87 15.42 9.38 14.01
N TYR A 88 14.72 8.32 13.63
CA TYR A 88 15.17 7.32 12.64
C TYR A 88 14.32 7.40 11.38
N GLY A 89 14.97 7.41 10.24
CA GLY A 89 14.29 7.45 8.94
C GLY A 89 15.14 6.90 7.81
N VAL A 90 14.53 6.78 6.63
CA VAL A 90 15.16 6.24 5.42
C VAL A 90 15.15 7.29 4.33
N SER A 91 16.31 7.53 3.70
CA SER A 91 16.47 8.45 2.59
C SER A 91 15.90 7.90 1.27
N PRO A 92 15.72 8.73 0.22
CA PRO A 92 15.35 8.27 -1.12
C PRO A 92 16.32 7.25 -1.75
N LYS A 93 17.55 7.14 -1.25
CA LYS A 93 18.53 6.10 -1.64
C LYS A 93 18.52 4.88 -0.73
N LEU A 94 17.50 4.77 0.13
CA LEU A 94 17.33 3.70 1.10
C LEU A 94 18.43 3.63 2.17
N LYS A 95 19.19 4.72 2.39
CA LYS A 95 20.08 4.83 3.54
C LYS A 95 19.26 5.06 4.80
N LEU A 96 19.56 4.29 5.83
CA LEU A 96 19.02 4.51 7.17
C LEU A 96 19.83 5.62 7.87
N PHE A 97 19.15 6.58 8.49
CA PHE A 97 19.78 7.64 9.26
C PHE A 97 19.21 7.73 10.68
N ALA A 98 20.03 8.18 11.61
CA ALA A 98 19.64 8.60 12.94
C ALA A 98 20.11 10.03 13.19
N ILE A 99 19.19 10.88 13.63
CA ILE A 99 19.46 12.29 13.94
C ILE A 99 18.93 12.66 15.32
N ASN A 100 19.56 13.61 15.97
CA ASN A 100 19.00 14.21 17.16
C ASN A 100 17.71 14.99 16.80
N ALA A 101 16.57 14.58 17.34
CA ALA A 101 15.28 15.12 16.95
C ALA A 101 15.11 16.61 17.34
N ALA A 102 15.80 17.10 18.36
CA ALA A 102 15.73 18.50 18.78
C ALA A 102 16.60 19.44 17.91
N THR A 103 17.72 18.94 17.36
CA THR A 103 18.73 19.80 16.69
C THR A 103 18.93 19.49 15.22
N GLY A 104 18.37 18.39 14.70
CA GLY A 104 18.61 17.91 13.33
C GLY A 104 20.03 17.39 13.07
N LYS A 105 20.90 17.31 14.11
CA LYS A 105 22.29 16.85 13.96
C LYS A 105 22.31 15.34 13.68
N GLU A 106 23.01 14.95 12.61
CA GLU A 106 23.25 13.53 12.29
C GLU A 106 24.08 12.86 13.39
N LEU A 107 23.62 11.70 13.84
CA LEU A 107 24.32 10.85 14.80
C LEU A 107 25.09 9.74 14.06
N TRP A 108 24.43 9.08 13.14
CA TRP A 108 25.01 8.06 12.27
C TRP A 108 24.14 7.79 11.04
N THR A 109 24.74 7.21 10.01
CA THR A 109 24.05 6.67 8.83
C THR A 109 24.52 5.25 8.54
N PHE A 110 23.62 4.43 7.99
CA PHE A 110 23.92 3.11 7.46
C PHE A 110 23.56 3.04 5.98
N ASN A 111 24.52 2.72 5.13
CA ASN A 111 24.29 2.54 3.69
C ASN A 111 24.15 1.05 3.38
N PRO A 112 22.97 0.54 3.02
CA PRO A 112 22.78 -0.88 2.73
C PRO A 112 23.62 -1.37 1.56
N ALA A 113 23.95 -0.50 0.58
CA ALA A 113 24.76 -0.87 -0.59
C ALA A 113 26.16 -1.38 -0.23
N ASP A 114 26.69 -0.97 0.92
CA ASP A 114 28.02 -1.38 1.39
C ASP A 114 28.01 -2.76 2.06
N SER A 115 26.84 -3.28 2.40
CA SER A 115 26.68 -4.55 3.12
C SER A 115 26.93 -5.77 2.22
N VAL A 116 27.45 -6.87 2.82
CA VAL A 116 27.61 -8.16 2.14
C VAL A 116 26.26 -8.72 1.69
N ALA A 117 25.23 -8.61 2.53
CA ALA A 117 23.88 -9.09 2.23
C ALA A 117 23.32 -8.41 0.98
N ASN A 118 23.45 -7.08 0.85
CA ASN A 118 22.97 -6.37 -0.33
C ASN A 118 23.74 -6.78 -1.58
N LYS A 119 25.06 -6.86 -1.53
CA LYS A 119 25.87 -7.29 -2.67
C LYS A 119 25.51 -8.69 -3.16
N LYS A 120 25.12 -9.58 -2.24
CA LYS A 120 24.77 -10.98 -2.53
C LYS A 120 23.33 -11.15 -3.03
N TRP A 121 22.36 -10.43 -2.45
CA TRP A 121 20.94 -10.72 -2.60
C TRP A 121 20.14 -9.60 -3.25
N HIS A 122 20.70 -8.39 -3.41
CA HIS A 122 20.00 -7.30 -4.06
C HIS A 122 19.85 -7.62 -5.55
N ARG A 123 18.64 -7.99 -5.95
CA ARG A 123 18.33 -8.34 -7.34
C ARG A 123 17.38 -7.30 -7.94
N ASN A 124 16.15 -7.29 -7.52
CA ASN A 124 15.11 -6.39 -8.01
C ASN A 124 14.58 -5.59 -6.84
N SER A 125 14.60 -4.28 -6.91
CA SER A 125 14.02 -3.44 -5.85
C SER A 125 13.30 -2.24 -6.43
N VAL A 126 12.30 -1.78 -5.70
CA VAL A 126 11.78 -0.43 -5.81
C VAL A 126 12.53 0.43 -4.79
N ASN A 127 12.96 1.63 -5.20
CA ASN A 127 13.62 2.57 -4.29
C ASN A 127 12.55 3.34 -3.49
N MET A 128 11.84 2.61 -2.64
CA MET A 128 10.73 3.10 -1.85
C MET A 128 10.74 2.42 -0.48
N ASN A 129 10.61 3.21 0.58
CA ASN A 129 10.47 2.71 1.95
C ASN A 129 9.64 3.71 2.76
N ARG A 130 8.60 3.22 3.44
CA ARG A 130 7.64 4.04 4.19
C ARG A 130 7.93 4.16 5.67
N GLY A 131 9.01 3.54 6.16
CA GLY A 131 9.40 3.67 7.56
C GLY A 131 10.24 2.51 8.07
N VAL A 132 10.56 2.58 9.35
CA VAL A 132 11.39 1.61 10.07
C VAL A 132 10.68 1.13 11.33
N ALA A 133 11.10 -0.01 11.87
CA ALA A 133 10.63 -0.50 13.16
C ALA A 133 11.75 -0.51 14.19
N TYR A 134 11.42 -0.11 15.42
CA TYR A 134 12.32 -0.13 16.58
C TYR A 134 11.92 -1.26 17.52
N TRP A 135 12.93 -1.91 18.08
CA TRP A 135 12.78 -2.91 19.15
C TRP A 135 13.88 -2.76 20.18
N ALA A 136 13.55 -2.99 21.45
CA ALA A 136 14.52 -2.96 22.54
C ALA A 136 14.26 -4.05 23.58
N ASN A 137 15.35 -4.59 24.14
CA ASN A 137 15.36 -5.45 25.31
C ASN A 137 16.59 -5.12 26.15
N GLY A 138 16.42 -4.28 27.17
CA GLY A 138 17.53 -3.72 27.92
C GLY A 138 18.47 -2.90 27.02
N ASN A 139 19.74 -3.25 26.99
CA ASN A 139 20.75 -2.56 26.17
C ASN A 139 20.77 -3.01 24.70
N ASP A 140 20.06 -4.07 24.33
CA ASP A 140 19.93 -4.50 22.94
C ASP A 140 18.82 -3.69 22.28
N LYS A 141 19.20 -2.67 21.52
CA LYS A 141 18.32 -1.74 20.81
C LYS A 141 18.55 -1.89 19.30
N ARG A 142 17.49 -2.17 18.54
CA ARG A 142 17.56 -2.53 17.11
C ARG A 142 16.60 -1.72 16.26
N ILE A 143 17.06 -1.35 15.06
CA ILE A 143 16.21 -0.90 13.95
C ILE A 143 16.11 -2.03 12.93
N ILE A 144 14.88 -2.37 12.56
CA ILE A 144 14.57 -3.34 11.51
C ILE A 144 13.99 -2.59 10.33
N TYR A 145 14.53 -2.77 9.14
CA TYR A 145 14.00 -2.15 7.94
C TYR A 145 14.27 -2.97 6.68
N THR A 146 13.56 -2.67 5.60
CA THR A 146 13.59 -3.43 4.35
C THR A 146 14.23 -2.65 3.21
N VAL A 147 15.02 -3.33 2.40
CA VAL A 147 15.60 -2.80 1.15
C VAL A 147 15.50 -3.89 0.08
N GLY A 148 14.59 -3.71 -0.88
CA GLY A 148 14.26 -4.77 -1.82
C GLY A 148 13.87 -6.05 -1.06
N PRO A 149 14.40 -7.22 -1.41
CA PRO A 149 14.06 -8.48 -0.74
C PRO A 149 14.75 -8.69 0.62
N ILE A 150 15.50 -7.71 1.13
CA ILE A 150 16.32 -7.91 2.32
C ILE A 150 15.72 -7.19 3.52
N VAL A 151 15.57 -7.91 4.63
CA VAL A 151 15.34 -7.30 5.96
C VAL A 151 16.69 -7.12 6.65
N PHE A 152 17.05 -5.90 6.98
CA PHE A 152 18.24 -5.55 7.74
C PHE A 152 17.92 -5.36 9.22
N CYS A 153 18.88 -5.78 10.08
CA CYS A 153 18.88 -5.49 11.51
C CYS A 153 20.10 -4.65 11.86
N VAL A 154 19.86 -3.42 12.32
CA VAL A 154 20.90 -2.44 12.64
C VAL A 154 20.83 -2.09 14.12
N ASN A 155 21.98 -1.98 14.80
CA ASN A 155 22.04 -1.49 16.17
C ASN A 155 21.61 -0.01 16.21
N ALA A 156 20.56 0.29 16.95
CA ALA A 156 19.96 1.62 17.00
C ALA A 156 20.89 2.71 17.56
N LEU A 157 21.87 2.35 18.40
CA LEU A 157 22.77 3.31 19.02
C LEU A 157 23.96 3.66 18.12
N THR A 158 24.42 2.70 17.30
CA THR A 158 25.71 2.81 16.59
C THR A 158 25.60 2.82 15.06
N GLY A 159 24.45 2.43 14.49
CA GLY A 159 24.28 2.29 13.04
C GLY A 159 24.94 1.03 12.45
N ASN A 160 25.55 0.18 13.27
CA ASN A 160 26.22 -1.03 12.80
C ASN A 160 25.25 -2.20 12.60
N LEU A 161 25.50 -3.04 11.59
CA LEU A 161 24.75 -4.29 11.41
C LEU A 161 24.89 -5.21 12.62
N VAL A 162 23.77 -5.80 13.05
CA VAL A 162 23.71 -6.87 14.04
C VAL A 162 24.04 -8.19 13.35
N LYS A 163 25.33 -8.55 13.25
CA LYS A 163 25.82 -9.68 12.44
C LYS A 163 25.24 -11.04 12.83
N SER A 164 24.78 -11.21 14.08
CA SER A 164 24.11 -12.42 14.55
C SER A 164 22.67 -12.58 14.05
N PHE A 165 22.12 -11.56 13.38
CA PHE A 165 20.78 -11.60 12.80
C PHE A 165 20.85 -12.16 11.37
N GLY A 166 20.15 -13.26 11.13
CA GLY A 166 20.13 -13.92 9.82
C GLY A 166 21.52 -14.30 9.32
N GLN A 167 21.85 -13.89 8.11
CA GLN A 167 23.19 -14.01 7.53
C GLN A 167 23.82 -12.63 7.42
N GLU A 168 24.89 -12.39 8.15
CA GLU A 168 25.63 -11.11 8.14
C GLU A 168 24.75 -9.87 8.37
N GLY A 169 23.77 -9.98 9.26
CA GLY A 169 22.88 -8.88 9.63
C GLY A 169 21.64 -8.71 8.72
N GLY A 170 21.33 -9.70 7.88
CA GLY A 170 20.20 -9.65 6.97
C GLY A 170 19.48 -10.98 6.75
N ILE A 171 18.24 -10.90 6.31
CA ILE A 171 17.39 -12.03 5.86
C ILE A 171 16.98 -11.77 4.41
N ASN A 172 17.09 -12.79 3.56
CA ASN A 172 16.55 -12.75 2.20
C ASN A 172 15.12 -13.29 2.18
N LEU A 173 14.14 -12.43 1.93
CA LEU A 173 12.72 -12.75 1.93
C LEU A 173 12.27 -13.60 0.74
N VAL A 174 13.09 -13.77 -0.28
CA VAL A 174 12.80 -14.67 -1.40
C VAL A 174 12.84 -16.13 -0.95
N ASN A 175 13.63 -16.44 0.08
CA ASN A 175 13.72 -17.78 0.63
C ASN A 175 12.44 -18.17 1.39
N GLY A 176 12.06 -19.45 1.30
CA GLY A 176 10.91 -20.01 2.02
C GLY A 176 9.54 -19.64 1.44
N LEU A 177 9.48 -19.36 0.13
CA LEU A 177 8.24 -19.11 -0.59
C LEU A 177 7.81 -20.27 -1.50
N ASP A 178 8.43 -21.45 -1.33
CA ASP A 178 8.11 -22.72 -2.02
C ASP A 178 8.06 -22.64 -3.55
N ARG A 179 8.80 -21.66 -4.11
CA ARG A 179 8.95 -21.46 -5.56
C ARG A 179 10.41 -21.19 -5.91
N ASN A 180 10.74 -21.24 -7.20
CA ASN A 180 12.10 -20.95 -7.67
C ASN A 180 12.50 -19.50 -7.32
N PRO A 181 13.47 -19.30 -6.40
CA PRO A 181 13.85 -17.97 -5.93
C PRO A 181 14.34 -17.03 -7.04
N ASP A 182 14.87 -17.56 -8.14
CA ASP A 182 15.40 -16.75 -9.24
C ASP A 182 14.30 -16.06 -10.07
N LYS A 183 13.07 -16.53 -9.96
CA LYS A 183 11.89 -15.97 -10.63
C LYS A 183 11.05 -15.06 -9.75
N LEU A 184 11.36 -14.98 -8.45
CA LEU A 184 10.54 -14.23 -7.51
C LEU A 184 10.97 -12.77 -7.41
N PHE A 185 9.96 -11.89 -7.29
CA PHE A 185 10.13 -10.48 -6.96
C PHE A 185 9.49 -10.19 -5.61
N VAL A 186 10.29 -9.73 -4.64
CA VAL A 186 9.85 -9.36 -3.29
C VAL A 186 10.47 -8.02 -2.92
N ALA A 187 9.65 -7.04 -2.59
CA ALA A 187 10.11 -5.70 -2.20
C ALA A 187 9.13 -5.05 -1.20
N PRO A 188 9.17 -5.42 0.09
CA PRO A 188 8.36 -4.75 1.10
C PRO A 188 8.69 -3.26 1.18
N THR A 189 7.68 -2.42 1.04
CA THR A 189 7.81 -0.96 1.11
C THR A 189 7.35 -0.40 2.45
N SER A 190 6.43 -1.08 3.12
CA SER A 190 5.94 -0.70 4.45
C SER A 190 6.83 -1.26 5.57
N PRO A 191 6.92 -0.57 6.71
CA PRO A 191 7.71 -1.05 7.85
C PRO A 191 7.18 -2.38 8.38
N VAL A 192 8.08 -3.20 8.90
CA VAL A 192 7.70 -4.42 9.61
C VAL A 192 6.95 -4.06 10.91
N MET A 193 6.01 -4.90 11.33
CA MET A 193 5.33 -4.74 12.62
C MET A 193 6.03 -5.60 13.67
N VAL A 194 6.29 -5.02 14.84
CA VAL A 194 7.00 -5.70 15.94
C VAL A 194 6.04 -6.03 17.08
N TYR A 195 6.10 -7.27 17.55
CA TYR A 195 5.37 -7.76 18.74
C TYR A 195 6.22 -8.68 19.59
N LYS A 196 6.52 -8.30 20.83
CA LYS A 196 7.42 -9.05 21.73
C LYS A 196 8.78 -9.31 21.05
N ASN A 197 9.13 -10.58 20.84
CA ASN A 197 10.35 -10.99 20.13
C ASN A 197 10.11 -11.41 18.67
N LEU A 198 8.97 -11.04 18.10
CA LEU A 198 8.61 -11.30 16.71
C LEU A 198 8.54 -10.01 15.90
N PHE A 199 8.81 -10.12 14.61
CA PHE A 199 8.37 -9.13 13.65
C PHE A 199 7.67 -9.79 12.47
N PHE A 200 6.70 -9.07 11.89
CA PHE A 200 5.87 -9.52 10.79
C PHE A 200 6.22 -8.75 9.54
N VAL A 201 6.27 -9.45 8.42
CA VAL A 201 6.55 -8.88 7.11
C VAL A 201 5.70 -9.55 6.04
N SER A 202 5.21 -8.75 5.15
CA SER A 202 4.68 -9.04 3.81
C SER A 202 5.09 -7.85 2.94
N GLY A 203 4.64 -7.76 1.70
CA GLY A 203 4.91 -6.57 0.93
C GLY A 203 4.73 -6.77 -0.56
N LEU A 204 5.02 -5.73 -1.32
CA LEU A 204 4.92 -5.75 -2.77
C LEU A 204 5.66 -6.94 -3.35
N VAL A 205 4.96 -7.71 -4.15
CA VAL A 205 5.48 -8.91 -4.82
C VAL A 205 5.07 -8.92 -6.30
N GLY A 206 5.76 -9.73 -7.10
CA GLY A 206 5.43 -9.89 -8.52
C GLY A 206 4.22 -10.81 -8.74
N ASP A 207 3.68 -10.79 -9.95
CA ASP A 207 2.45 -11.49 -10.34
C ASP A 207 2.47 -13.01 -10.07
N GLU A 208 3.65 -13.64 -10.12
CA GLU A 208 3.84 -15.06 -9.83
C GLU A 208 4.44 -15.31 -8.43
N THR A 209 4.59 -14.27 -7.61
CA THR A 209 5.18 -14.37 -6.28
C THR A 209 4.09 -14.31 -5.22
N PRO A 210 3.98 -15.32 -4.33
CA PRO A 210 2.97 -15.30 -3.29
C PRO A 210 3.27 -14.23 -2.24
N GLY A 211 2.24 -13.48 -1.85
CA GLY A 211 2.33 -12.37 -0.90
C GLY A 211 2.19 -12.79 0.56
N HIS A 212 2.58 -14.00 0.92
CA HIS A 212 2.41 -14.57 2.25
C HIS A 212 2.87 -13.67 3.39
N ILE A 213 2.15 -13.74 4.51
CA ILE A 213 2.51 -13.03 5.74
C ILE A 213 3.40 -13.94 6.57
N ARG A 214 4.55 -13.44 7.00
CA ARG A 214 5.55 -14.25 7.73
C ARG A 214 5.99 -13.56 9.02
N ALA A 215 6.17 -14.37 10.06
CA ALA A 215 6.79 -13.94 11.30
C ALA A 215 8.21 -14.46 11.44
N PHE A 216 9.06 -13.61 11.96
CA PHE A 216 10.46 -13.92 12.23
C PHE A 216 10.83 -13.54 13.66
N ASP A 217 11.76 -14.29 14.24
CA ASP A 217 12.38 -13.95 15.52
C ASP A 217 13.29 -12.73 15.38
N ILE A 218 13.10 -11.73 16.21
CA ILE A 218 13.78 -10.44 16.07
C ILE A 218 15.26 -10.49 16.48
N LYS A 219 15.65 -11.50 17.26
CA LYS A 219 17.05 -11.69 17.69
C LYS A 219 17.86 -12.47 16.68
N SER A 220 17.34 -13.59 16.22
CA SER A 220 18.04 -14.51 15.31
C SER A 220 17.71 -14.34 13.84
N GLY A 221 16.55 -13.76 13.50
CA GLY A 221 16.06 -13.72 12.13
C GLY A 221 15.45 -15.04 11.62
N ALA A 222 15.26 -16.04 12.50
CA ALA A 222 14.64 -17.30 12.13
C ALA A 222 13.14 -17.15 11.87
N GLN A 223 12.63 -17.72 10.78
CA GLN A 223 11.19 -17.75 10.51
C GLN A 223 10.46 -18.60 11.55
N LYS A 224 9.37 -18.09 12.11
CA LYS A 224 8.55 -18.75 13.14
C LYS A 224 7.29 -19.35 12.57
N TRP A 225 6.57 -18.61 11.73
CA TRP A 225 5.38 -19.08 11.05
C TRP A 225 5.18 -18.37 9.72
N ILE A 226 4.35 -18.95 8.87
CA ILE A 226 3.89 -18.40 7.60
C ILE A 226 2.36 -18.56 7.52
N PHE A 227 1.68 -17.51 7.06
CA PHE A 227 0.27 -17.54 6.69
C PHE A 227 0.17 -17.45 5.16
N HIS A 228 -0.44 -18.45 4.54
CA HIS A 228 -0.63 -18.52 3.11
C HIS A 228 -1.81 -17.63 2.69
N THR A 229 -1.53 -16.50 2.07
CA THR A 229 -2.55 -15.58 1.56
C THR A 229 -3.25 -16.11 0.30
N ILE A 230 -2.62 -17.05 -0.40
CA ILE A 230 -3.23 -17.93 -1.39
C ILE A 230 -3.23 -19.32 -0.74
N PRO A 231 -4.40 -19.84 -0.32
CA PRO A 231 -4.48 -21.04 0.50
C PRO A 231 -3.96 -22.30 -0.18
N TYR A 232 -3.28 -23.15 0.57
CA TYR A 232 -2.87 -24.49 0.17
C TYR A 232 -4.02 -25.49 0.43
N PRO A 233 -3.96 -26.72 -0.11
CA PRO A 233 -5.07 -27.69 0.00
C PRO A 233 -5.59 -27.97 1.42
N GLN A 234 -4.74 -27.78 2.45
CA GLN A 234 -5.11 -27.99 3.85
C GLN A 234 -5.57 -26.72 4.57
N ASP A 235 -5.46 -25.54 3.93
CA ASP A 235 -5.78 -24.25 4.54
C ASP A 235 -7.26 -23.93 4.34
N LYS A 236 -7.86 -23.20 5.29
CA LYS A 236 -9.19 -22.62 5.08
C LYS A 236 -9.15 -21.62 3.93
N GLY A 237 -10.22 -21.57 3.13
CA GLY A 237 -10.33 -20.69 1.97
C GLY A 237 -9.83 -21.30 0.67
N TYR A 238 -9.19 -22.48 0.71
CA TYR A 238 -8.77 -23.20 -0.49
C TYR A 238 -9.95 -23.50 -1.43
N GLU A 239 -11.08 -23.84 -0.88
CA GLU A 239 -12.34 -24.13 -1.57
C GLU A 239 -12.93 -22.92 -2.30
N THR A 240 -12.43 -21.72 -2.06
CA THR A 240 -12.90 -20.49 -2.72
C THR A 240 -12.22 -20.22 -4.07
N TRP A 241 -11.28 -21.07 -4.44
CA TRP A 241 -10.57 -21.04 -5.71
C TRP A 241 -11.02 -22.21 -6.58
N ASP A 242 -11.59 -21.94 -7.76
CA ASP A 242 -11.98 -22.99 -8.71
C ASP A 242 -10.73 -23.71 -9.29
N ASP A 243 -9.61 -22.97 -9.44
CA ASP A 243 -8.32 -23.57 -9.77
C ASP A 243 -7.66 -24.17 -8.53
N THR A 244 -7.76 -25.46 -8.38
CA THR A 244 -7.14 -26.22 -7.28
C THR A 244 -5.60 -26.20 -7.30
N THR A 245 -4.98 -25.59 -8.31
CA THR A 245 -3.52 -25.43 -8.41
C THR A 245 -3.06 -23.98 -8.25
N ALA A 246 -3.97 -23.03 -7.99
CA ALA A 246 -3.67 -21.60 -7.85
C ALA A 246 -2.48 -21.32 -6.93
N TYR A 247 -2.38 -22.01 -5.80
CA TYR A 247 -1.27 -21.86 -4.85
C TYR A 247 0.11 -22.14 -5.44
N LYS A 248 0.21 -22.85 -6.58
CA LYS A 248 1.49 -23.16 -7.24
C LYS A 248 1.99 -22.06 -8.16
N HIS A 249 1.09 -21.23 -8.72
CA HIS A 249 1.45 -20.30 -9.78
C HIS A 249 0.91 -18.89 -9.59
N MET A 250 -0.23 -18.69 -8.89
CA MET A 250 -0.78 -17.37 -8.63
C MET A 250 0.07 -16.60 -7.61
N GLY A 251 0.13 -15.28 -7.75
CA GLY A 251 0.87 -14.40 -6.87
C GLY A 251 0.05 -13.21 -6.39
N SER A 252 0.75 -12.16 -6.01
CA SER A 252 0.15 -11.00 -5.32
C SER A 252 -0.53 -11.39 -4.01
N THR A 253 -1.74 -10.93 -3.73
CA THR A 253 -2.46 -11.19 -2.47
C THR A 253 -1.59 -10.89 -1.25
N ASN A 254 -0.90 -9.75 -1.30
CA ASN A 254 0.07 -9.35 -0.30
C ASN A 254 -0.45 -8.24 0.61
N SER A 255 0.16 -8.06 1.78
CA SER A 255 -0.11 -6.94 2.68
C SER A 255 0.95 -5.83 2.49
N TRP A 256 0.94 -5.23 1.30
CA TRP A 256 1.89 -4.16 0.95
C TRP A 256 1.66 -2.87 1.75
N ALA A 257 0.45 -2.68 2.21
CA ALA A 257 0.07 -1.55 3.04
C ALA A 257 0.72 -1.56 4.44
N GLY A 258 1.13 -2.75 4.93
CA GLY A 258 1.61 -2.95 6.31
C GLY A 258 0.51 -3.43 7.25
N PHE A 259 0.73 -3.30 8.55
CA PHE A 259 -0.07 -3.96 9.57
C PHE A 259 -0.50 -3.00 10.69
N SER A 260 -1.55 -3.38 11.41
CA SER A 260 -1.86 -2.88 12.76
C SER A 260 -1.89 -4.04 13.76
N LEU A 261 -1.66 -3.76 15.04
CA LEU A 261 -1.55 -4.80 16.06
C LEU A 261 -2.29 -4.42 17.34
N ASP A 262 -3.20 -5.27 17.78
CA ASP A 262 -3.73 -5.24 19.15
C ASP A 262 -2.77 -5.99 20.07
N GLU A 263 -1.88 -5.27 20.74
CA GLU A 263 -0.91 -5.89 21.66
C GLU A 263 -1.56 -6.62 22.83
N LYS A 264 -2.68 -6.09 23.33
CA LYS A 264 -3.39 -6.66 24.48
C LYS A 264 -3.95 -8.04 24.15
N ARG A 265 -4.50 -8.21 22.94
CA ARG A 265 -5.11 -9.47 22.49
C ARG A 265 -4.16 -10.34 21.69
N GLY A 266 -3.00 -9.82 21.29
CA GLY A 266 -2.07 -10.51 20.40
C GLY A 266 -2.65 -10.76 19.01
N ILE A 267 -3.40 -9.78 18.45
CA ILE A 267 -4.04 -9.91 17.13
C ILE A 267 -3.35 -8.98 16.14
N LEU A 268 -2.77 -9.58 15.10
CA LEU A 268 -2.22 -8.87 13.94
C LEU A 268 -3.33 -8.66 12.91
N PHE A 269 -3.54 -7.41 12.49
CA PHE A 269 -4.47 -7.05 11.42
C PHE A 269 -3.69 -6.78 10.15
N ALA A 270 -3.99 -7.55 9.10
CA ALA A 270 -3.30 -7.50 7.84
C ALA A 270 -4.29 -7.27 6.68
N PRO A 271 -4.31 -6.06 6.11
CA PRO A 271 -5.08 -5.78 4.89
C PRO A 271 -4.34 -6.35 3.68
N THR A 272 -5.04 -7.09 2.82
CA THR A 272 -4.46 -7.69 1.62
C THR A 272 -4.93 -7.00 0.33
N GLY A 273 -4.07 -7.03 -0.68
CA GLY A 273 -4.42 -6.66 -2.04
C GLY A 273 -5.04 -7.81 -2.83
N ASN A 274 -5.36 -7.52 -4.08
CA ASN A 274 -5.94 -8.48 -5.01
C ASN A 274 -4.94 -9.59 -5.40
N PRO A 275 -5.42 -10.75 -5.86
CA PRO A 275 -4.60 -11.71 -6.58
C PRO A 275 -4.22 -11.17 -7.97
N SER A 276 -3.07 -11.58 -8.51
CA SER A 276 -2.74 -11.29 -9.91
C SER A 276 -3.66 -12.10 -10.87
N ASN A 277 -4.02 -11.62 -12.03
CA ASN A 277 -3.75 -10.31 -12.62
C ASN A 277 -4.79 -9.28 -12.16
N ASP A 278 -4.39 -8.00 -12.08
CA ASP A 278 -5.23 -6.96 -11.46
C ASP A 278 -6.58 -6.73 -12.17
N PHE A 279 -6.65 -6.94 -13.50
CA PHE A 279 -7.81 -6.57 -14.33
C PHE A 279 -8.42 -7.74 -15.11
N TYR A 280 -7.96 -8.97 -14.86
CA TYR A 280 -8.47 -10.17 -15.47
C TYR A 280 -8.35 -11.36 -14.51
N GLY A 281 -9.47 -12.02 -14.25
CA GLY A 281 -9.57 -13.14 -13.32
C GLY A 281 -9.98 -14.46 -13.97
N GLY A 282 -10.03 -14.56 -15.31
CA GLY A 282 -10.47 -15.78 -16.00
C GLY A 282 -9.55 -17.01 -15.82
N ASP A 283 -8.38 -16.81 -15.25
CA ASP A 283 -7.44 -17.88 -14.83
C ASP A 283 -7.46 -18.16 -13.32
N ARG A 284 -8.28 -17.41 -12.55
CA ARG A 284 -8.42 -17.52 -11.09
C ARG A 284 -9.87 -17.38 -10.63
N THR A 285 -10.79 -18.04 -11.32
CA THR A 285 -12.22 -17.98 -11.00
C THR A 285 -12.52 -18.44 -9.57
N GLY A 286 -13.64 -17.99 -9.02
CA GLY A 286 -14.02 -18.16 -7.62
C GLY A 286 -13.91 -16.86 -6.80
N MET A 287 -14.25 -16.92 -5.52
CA MET A 287 -14.20 -15.77 -4.63
C MET A 287 -12.76 -15.29 -4.35
N GLY A 288 -11.79 -16.21 -4.37
CA GLY A 288 -10.36 -15.92 -4.30
C GLY A 288 -9.86 -15.45 -2.93
N LEU A 289 -10.24 -16.12 -1.83
CA LEU A 289 -9.66 -15.82 -0.51
C LEU A 289 -8.15 -16.13 -0.49
N TYR A 290 -7.32 -15.25 0.10
CA TYR A 290 -7.64 -14.08 0.90
C TYR A 290 -7.33 -12.76 0.17
N GLY A 291 -7.62 -12.66 -1.12
CA GLY A 291 -7.55 -11.39 -1.83
C GLY A 291 -8.52 -10.37 -1.24
N ASN A 292 -8.14 -9.09 -1.27
CA ASN A 292 -8.95 -7.93 -0.84
C ASN A 292 -9.62 -8.13 0.53
N SER A 293 -8.89 -8.70 1.47
CA SER A 293 -9.41 -9.09 2.78
C SER A 293 -8.68 -8.39 3.91
N LEU A 294 -9.42 -8.02 4.94
CA LEU A 294 -8.83 -7.73 6.23
C LEU A 294 -8.73 -9.03 7.04
N LEU A 295 -7.52 -9.41 7.40
CA LEU A 295 -7.23 -10.62 8.16
C LEU A 295 -6.93 -10.27 9.62
N ALA A 296 -7.52 -11.00 10.56
CA ALA A 296 -7.13 -11.00 11.96
C ALA A 296 -6.40 -12.30 12.28
N ILE A 297 -5.12 -12.20 12.54
CA ILE A 297 -4.21 -13.34 12.70
C ILE A 297 -3.69 -13.34 14.14
N ASP A 298 -3.66 -14.49 14.79
CA ASP A 298 -2.98 -14.65 16.06
C ASP A 298 -1.47 -14.39 15.87
N ALA A 299 -0.97 -13.37 16.53
CA ALA A 299 0.38 -12.87 16.32
C ALA A 299 1.48 -13.86 16.72
N GLU A 300 1.23 -14.75 17.66
CA GLU A 300 2.22 -15.74 18.12
C GLU A 300 2.27 -16.99 17.24
N THR A 301 1.09 -17.40 16.74
CA THR A 301 0.94 -18.71 16.08
C THR A 301 0.72 -18.62 14.56
N GLY A 302 0.37 -17.46 14.03
CA GLY A 302 -0.01 -17.28 12.61
C GLY A 302 -1.39 -17.83 12.25
N LYS A 303 -2.18 -18.28 13.23
CA LYS A 303 -3.52 -18.83 12.98
C LYS A 303 -4.54 -17.73 12.71
N LEU A 304 -5.34 -17.90 11.64
CA LEU A 304 -6.46 -17.01 11.36
C LEU A 304 -7.52 -17.08 12.45
N LYS A 305 -7.91 -15.93 13.00
CA LYS A 305 -9.06 -15.78 13.90
C LYS A 305 -10.32 -15.50 13.11
N TRP A 306 -10.28 -14.48 12.25
CA TRP A 306 -11.36 -14.13 11.34
C TRP A 306 -10.80 -13.37 10.12
N HIS A 307 -11.61 -13.24 9.09
CA HIS A 307 -11.35 -12.38 7.94
C HIS A 307 -12.64 -11.70 7.49
N PHE A 308 -12.49 -10.57 6.79
CA PHE A 308 -13.57 -9.88 6.11
C PHE A 308 -13.08 -9.48 4.71
N GLN A 309 -13.70 -10.06 3.67
CA GLN A 309 -13.35 -9.73 2.29
C GLN A 309 -14.16 -8.50 1.83
N THR A 310 -13.49 -7.48 1.35
CA THR A 310 -14.10 -6.20 0.96
C THR A 310 -14.45 -6.12 -0.52
N VAL A 311 -13.84 -6.96 -1.35
CA VAL A 311 -14.14 -7.12 -2.78
C VAL A 311 -13.98 -8.60 -3.14
N HIS A 312 -15.04 -9.20 -3.69
CA HIS A 312 -15.02 -10.57 -4.17
C HIS A 312 -14.52 -10.58 -5.62
N HIS A 313 -13.62 -11.51 -5.96
CA HIS A 313 -13.10 -11.70 -7.32
C HIS A 313 -12.70 -10.37 -7.98
N ASP A 314 -11.77 -9.66 -7.33
CA ASP A 314 -11.38 -8.32 -7.76
C ASP A 314 -10.69 -8.32 -9.14
N VAL A 315 -11.21 -7.55 -10.07
CA VAL A 315 -10.64 -7.24 -11.39
C VAL A 315 -10.60 -5.73 -11.65
N TRP A 316 -10.52 -4.95 -10.57
CA TRP A 316 -10.52 -3.48 -10.60
C TRP A 316 -9.34 -2.87 -9.85
N ASP A 317 -8.43 -3.69 -9.30
CA ASP A 317 -7.29 -3.25 -8.45
C ASP A 317 -7.76 -2.48 -7.20
N MET A 318 -8.79 -3.02 -6.51
CA MET A 318 -9.40 -2.42 -5.32
C MET A 318 -8.79 -2.95 -4.01
N ASP A 319 -7.49 -2.94 -3.93
CA ASP A 319 -6.70 -3.30 -2.75
C ASP A 319 -7.17 -2.61 -1.47
N LEU A 320 -6.86 -3.21 -0.32
CA LEU A 320 -6.86 -2.52 0.97
C LEU A 320 -5.55 -1.74 1.13
N PRO A 321 -5.54 -0.41 0.93
CA PRO A 321 -4.31 0.33 0.68
C PRO A 321 -3.57 0.76 1.95
N ALA A 322 -4.22 0.69 3.12
CA ALA A 322 -3.68 1.19 4.38
C ALA A 322 -3.87 0.20 5.54
N PRO A 323 -2.96 0.20 6.52
CA PRO A 323 -3.21 -0.48 7.78
C PRO A 323 -4.46 0.10 8.45
N PRO A 324 -5.34 -0.73 9.05
CA PRO A 324 -6.53 -0.21 9.71
C PRO A 324 -6.20 0.58 10.97
N ALA A 325 -7.04 1.56 11.32
CA ALA A 325 -6.98 2.17 12.64
C ALA A 325 -7.72 1.30 13.66
N LEU A 326 -7.06 0.95 14.78
CA LEU A 326 -7.67 0.18 15.87
C LEU A 326 -8.25 1.14 16.89
N VAL A 327 -9.54 1.37 16.82
CA VAL A 327 -10.27 2.39 17.60
C VAL A 327 -11.10 1.76 18.72
N THR A 328 -11.40 2.55 19.75
CA THR A 328 -12.47 2.25 20.70
C THR A 328 -13.53 3.33 20.53
N LEU A 329 -14.75 2.95 20.21
CA LEU A 329 -15.86 3.86 19.94
C LEU A 329 -17.09 3.50 20.78
N THR A 330 -18.07 4.40 20.85
CA THR A 330 -19.35 4.13 21.50
C THR A 330 -20.38 3.67 20.47
N HIS A 331 -20.78 2.41 20.54
CA HIS A 331 -21.81 1.85 19.66
C HIS A 331 -22.97 1.33 20.50
N ASN A 332 -24.20 1.78 20.19
CA ASN A 332 -25.40 1.43 20.96
C ASN A 332 -25.25 1.69 22.48
N GLY A 333 -24.60 2.81 22.83
CA GLY A 333 -24.39 3.25 24.22
C GLY A 333 -23.32 2.46 25.00
N LYS A 334 -22.54 1.60 24.32
CA LYS A 334 -21.47 0.80 24.94
C LYS A 334 -20.13 1.04 24.24
N PRO A 335 -19.02 1.03 24.99
CA PRO A 335 -17.70 1.05 24.37
C PRO A 335 -17.46 -0.28 23.61
N VAL A 336 -17.02 -0.17 22.38
CA VAL A 336 -16.67 -1.30 21.51
C VAL A 336 -15.30 -1.07 20.90
N ASP A 337 -14.42 -2.06 21.02
CA ASP A 337 -13.16 -2.08 20.32
C ASP A 337 -13.40 -2.49 18.87
N ALA A 338 -13.02 -1.61 17.95
CA ALA A 338 -13.31 -1.75 16.52
C ALA A 338 -12.05 -1.64 15.67
N VAL A 339 -12.18 -2.08 14.44
CA VAL A 339 -11.22 -1.90 13.35
C VAL A 339 -11.86 -0.99 12.31
N ALA A 340 -11.23 0.14 12.02
CA ALA A 340 -11.67 1.07 10.98
C ALA A 340 -10.77 0.88 9.75
N GLN A 341 -11.31 0.23 8.70
CA GLN A 341 -10.60 -0.06 7.46
C GLN A 341 -11.10 0.84 6.33
N THR A 342 -10.23 1.71 5.84
CA THR A 342 -10.45 2.50 4.62
C THR A 342 -10.01 1.70 3.38
N THR A 343 -10.67 1.92 2.24
CA THR A 343 -10.49 1.10 1.03
C THR A 343 -10.33 1.94 -0.24
N LYS A 344 -9.72 1.39 -1.28
CA LYS A 344 -9.68 1.99 -2.63
C LYS A 344 -11.08 2.19 -3.22
N THR A 345 -12.07 1.37 -2.85
CA THR A 345 -13.47 1.58 -3.24
C THR A 345 -14.08 2.86 -2.66
N GLY A 346 -13.39 3.52 -1.72
CA GLY A 346 -13.91 4.69 -1.01
C GLY A 346 -14.91 4.34 0.10
N PHE A 347 -15.05 3.08 0.45
CA PHE A 347 -15.81 2.64 1.61
C PHE A 347 -14.96 2.65 2.88
N LEU A 348 -15.62 2.85 4.00
CA LEU A 348 -15.09 2.65 5.34
C LEU A 348 -15.85 1.51 6.01
N PHE A 349 -15.14 0.42 6.31
CA PHE A 349 -15.70 -0.69 7.08
C PHE A 349 -15.32 -0.55 8.56
N LEU A 350 -16.32 -0.64 9.43
CA LEU A 350 -16.15 -0.64 10.88
C LEU A 350 -16.53 -2.03 11.40
N LEU A 351 -15.52 -2.78 11.84
CA LEU A 351 -15.68 -4.18 12.24
C LEU A 351 -15.35 -4.35 13.73
N ASN A 352 -16.06 -5.23 14.39
CA ASN A 352 -15.71 -5.66 15.74
C ASN A 352 -14.30 -6.28 15.75
N ARG A 353 -13.43 -5.81 16.63
CA ARG A 353 -12.01 -6.20 16.64
C ARG A 353 -11.79 -7.69 16.95
N GLU A 354 -12.67 -8.31 17.73
CA GLU A 354 -12.52 -9.70 18.14
C GLU A 354 -13.20 -10.69 17.18
N THR A 355 -14.35 -10.30 16.60
CA THR A 355 -15.19 -11.20 15.80
C THR A 355 -15.13 -10.96 14.31
N GLY A 356 -14.76 -9.75 13.88
CA GLY A 356 -14.81 -9.33 12.49
C GLY A 356 -16.20 -8.95 11.99
N GLU A 357 -17.22 -9.01 12.85
CA GLU A 357 -18.58 -8.64 12.48
C GLU A 357 -18.69 -7.12 12.24
N PRO A 358 -19.38 -6.69 11.17
CA PRO A 358 -19.64 -5.27 10.93
C PRO A 358 -20.46 -4.63 12.05
N LEU A 359 -20.04 -3.46 12.53
CA LEU A 359 -20.78 -2.68 13.54
C LEU A 359 -21.98 -1.96 12.93
N PHE A 360 -21.90 -1.60 11.67
CA PHE A 360 -23.01 -1.04 10.88
C PHE A 360 -23.36 -2.01 9.74
N PRO A 361 -24.60 -1.97 9.24
CA PRO A 361 -25.02 -2.90 8.20
C PRO A 361 -24.15 -2.85 6.94
N VAL A 362 -23.68 -4.00 6.52
CA VAL A 362 -23.04 -4.25 5.23
C VAL A 362 -23.92 -5.22 4.44
N LYS A 363 -24.26 -4.86 3.20
CA LYS A 363 -25.11 -5.67 2.33
C LYS A 363 -24.32 -6.24 1.17
N GLU A 364 -24.65 -7.48 0.82
CA GLU A 364 -24.25 -8.07 -0.46
C GLU A 364 -25.13 -7.48 -1.57
N VAL A 365 -24.59 -6.56 -2.35
CA VAL A 365 -25.30 -5.84 -3.39
C VAL A 365 -25.03 -6.47 -4.75
N PRO A 366 -26.05 -6.84 -5.53
CA PRO A 366 -25.86 -7.35 -6.88
C PRO A 366 -25.12 -6.35 -7.77
N VAL A 367 -24.15 -6.85 -8.54
CA VAL A 367 -23.33 -6.07 -9.48
C VAL A 367 -23.46 -6.62 -10.90
N ASN A 368 -23.07 -5.81 -11.89
CA ASN A 368 -23.05 -6.26 -13.27
C ASN A 368 -21.96 -7.31 -13.49
N THR A 369 -22.35 -8.50 -13.93
CA THR A 369 -21.42 -9.62 -14.25
C THR A 369 -21.24 -9.85 -15.74
N ALA A 370 -21.92 -9.05 -16.59
CA ALA A 370 -21.81 -9.21 -18.03
C ALA A 370 -20.43 -8.72 -18.51
N THR A 371 -19.60 -9.64 -18.95
CA THR A 371 -18.27 -9.37 -19.48
C THR A 371 -18.09 -9.90 -20.88
N SER A 372 -17.25 -9.25 -21.69
CA SER A 372 -16.82 -9.73 -23.01
C SER A 372 -15.48 -10.47 -22.97
N LEU A 373 -14.85 -10.56 -21.80
CA LEU A 373 -13.57 -11.25 -21.64
C LEU A 373 -13.79 -12.75 -21.54
N GLU A 374 -13.12 -13.51 -22.41
CA GLU A 374 -13.24 -14.95 -22.44
C GLU A 374 -12.76 -15.57 -21.11
N ASN A 375 -13.47 -16.57 -20.60
CA ASN A 375 -13.26 -17.29 -19.34
C ASN A 375 -13.45 -16.44 -18.06
N GLU A 376 -13.70 -15.15 -18.14
CA GLU A 376 -13.96 -14.31 -16.97
C GLU A 376 -15.32 -14.67 -16.34
N LYS A 377 -15.35 -14.86 -15.02
CA LYS A 377 -16.55 -15.15 -14.23
C LYS A 377 -16.59 -14.25 -13.00
N LEU A 378 -17.19 -13.10 -13.18
CA LEU A 378 -17.32 -12.11 -12.09
C LEU A 378 -18.22 -12.63 -10.97
N TRP A 379 -17.89 -12.23 -9.73
CA TRP A 379 -18.73 -12.55 -8.59
C TRP A 379 -20.02 -11.74 -8.62
N PRO A 380 -21.20 -12.33 -8.33
CA PRO A 380 -22.49 -11.68 -8.59
C PRO A 380 -22.86 -10.58 -7.62
N THR A 381 -22.25 -10.54 -6.44
CA THR A 381 -22.50 -9.54 -5.40
C THR A 381 -21.20 -8.95 -4.87
N GLN A 382 -21.29 -7.75 -4.26
CA GLN A 382 -20.17 -7.14 -3.57
C GLN A 382 -20.63 -6.56 -2.22
N PRO A 383 -19.80 -6.63 -1.16
CA PRO A 383 -20.14 -6.10 0.15
C PRO A 383 -20.07 -4.57 0.14
N MET A 384 -21.20 -3.92 0.42
CA MET A 384 -21.31 -2.47 0.47
C MET A 384 -21.84 -2.02 1.83
N PRO A 385 -21.11 -1.16 2.57
CA PRO A 385 -21.59 -0.61 3.82
C PRO A 385 -22.70 0.41 3.58
N GLU A 386 -23.77 0.36 4.36
CA GLU A 386 -24.83 1.37 4.35
C GLU A 386 -24.42 2.64 5.11
N ILE A 387 -23.63 2.46 6.17
CA ILE A 387 -23.09 3.47 7.06
C ILE A 387 -21.65 3.05 7.41
N PRO A 388 -20.66 3.95 7.33
CA PRO A 388 -20.71 5.29 6.74
C PRO A 388 -21.02 5.29 5.25
N LYS A 389 -21.57 6.42 4.76
CA LYS A 389 -21.76 6.59 3.30
C LYS A 389 -20.41 6.61 2.59
N PRO A 390 -20.34 6.23 1.30
CA PRO A 390 -19.11 6.29 0.52
C PRO A 390 -18.43 7.65 0.62
N LEU A 391 -17.13 7.65 0.77
CA LEU A 391 -16.32 8.87 0.91
C LEU A 391 -16.10 9.58 -0.43
N VAL A 392 -16.30 8.86 -1.54
CA VAL A 392 -16.11 9.33 -2.92
C VAL A 392 -17.26 8.86 -3.81
N ARG A 393 -17.43 9.50 -4.96
CA ARG A 393 -18.43 9.10 -5.96
C ARG A 393 -18.24 7.66 -6.40
N GLN A 394 -19.35 6.97 -6.63
CA GLN A 394 -19.40 5.54 -6.99
C GLN A 394 -19.88 5.33 -8.43
N SER A 395 -20.05 6.41 -9.19
CA SER A 395 -20.48 6.39 -10.59
C SER A 395 -19.92 7.59 -11.34
N PHE A 396 -19.83 7.45 -12.65
CA PHE A 396 -19.45 8.50 -13.57
C PHE A 396 -20.45 8.55 -14.73
N ASP A 397 -21.10 9.69 -14.91
CA ASP A 397 -22.01 9.92 -16.03
C ASP A 397 -21.73 11.25 -16.76
N SER A 398 -22.52 11.61 -17.75
CA SER A 398 -22.30 12.81 -18.55
C SER A 398 -22.39 14.12 -17.75
N ASN A 399 -23.09 14.13 -16.61
CA ASN A 399 -23.24 15.30 -15.75
C ASN A 399 -21.99 15.51 -14.87
N ASP A 400 -21.21 14.46 -14.71
CA ASP A 400 -19.95 14.50 -13.95
C ASP A 400 -18.78 15.06 -14.77
N LEU A 401 -18.94 15.29 -16.08
CA LEU A 401 -17.87 15.83 -16.91
C LEU A 401 -17.43 17.21 -16.43
N ASN A 402 -16.11 17.43 -16.43
CA ASN A 402 -15.50 18.68 -16.00
C ASN A 402 -15.92 19.84 -16.92
N ASN A 403 -16.65 20.78 -16.36
CA ASN A 403 -17.17 21.97 -17.07
C ASN A 403 -16.39 23.26 -16.73
N LEU A 404 -15.31 23.19 -15.97
CA LEU A 404 -14.45 24.33 -15.60
C LEU A 404 -13.40 24.68 -16.67
N ILE A 405 -13.43 23.99 -17.80
CA ILE A 405 -12.44 24.03 -18.89
C ILE A 405 -13.02 24.72 -20.13
N GLU A 406 -12.18 24.98 -21.10
CA GLU A 406 -12.59 25.58 -22.36
C GLU A 406 -13.52 24.66 -23.17
N VAL A 407 -14.40 25.26 -24.01
CA VAL A 407 -15.37 24.54 -24.82
C VAL A 407 -14.75 23.45 -25.69
N LYS A 408 -13.57 23.71 -26.27
CA LYS A 408 -12.84 22.73 -27.10
C LYS A 408 -12.38 21.53 -26.27
N SER A 409 -11.89 21.77 -25.07
CA SER A 409 -11.44 20.72 -24.15
C SER A 409 -12.60 19.92 -23.59
N TYR A 410 -13.72 20.59 -23.30
CA TYR A 410 -14.96 19.91 -22.93
C TYR A 410 -15.46 18.99 -24.04
N ALA A 411 -15.44 19.45 -25.30
CA ALA A 411 -15.81 18.61 -26.45
C ALA A 411 -14.91 17.37 -26.56
N ALA A 412 -13.60 17.51 -26.30
CA ALA A 412 -12.66 16.40 -26.33
C ALA A 412 -12.98 15.33 -25.27
N ILE A 413 -13.17 15.72 -23.99
CA ILE A 413 -13.53 14.76 -22.93
C ILE A 413 -14.93 14.17 -23.13
N LYS A 414 -15.88 14.94 -23.67
CA LYS A 414 -17.22 14.45 -24.00
C LYS A 414 -17.16 13.38 -25.10
N ASN A 415 -16.35 13.57 -26.14
CA ASN A 415 -16.16 12.56 -27.19
C ASN A 415 -15.52 11.28 -26.63
N THR A 416 -14.55 11.41 -25.73
CA THR A 416 -13.95 10.27 -25.05
C THR A 416 -14.96 9.56 -24.16
N PHE A 417 -15.77 10.29 -23.41
CA PHE A 417 -16.86 9.72 -22.60
C PHE A 417 -17.88 8.97 -23.47
N LEU A 418 -18.29 9.52 -24.62
CA LEU A 418 -19.23 8.86 -25.52
C LEU A 418 -18.69 7.54 -26.10
N LYS A 419 -17.35 7.41 -26.24
CA LYS A 419 -16.72 6.16 -26.67
C LYS A 419 -16.90 5.04 -25.62
N TYR A 420 -16.73 5.36 -24.33
CA TYR A 420 -16.72 4.38 -23.25
C TYR A 420 -18.06 4.25 -22.53
N GLY A 421 -18.85 5.32 -22.48
CA GLY A 421 -20.13 5.37 -21.80
C GLY A 421 -20.05 5.61 -20.29
N PRO A 422 -21.21 5.65 -19.61
CA PRO A 422 -21.28 5.79 -18.16
C PRO A 422 -20.79 4.53 -17.45
N SER A 423 -20.28 4.70 -16.23
CA SER A 423 -19.83 3.60 -15.38
C SER A 423 -20.32 3.74 -13.95
N LYS A 424 -20.34 2.62 -13.25
CA LYS A 424 -20.53 2.52 -11.79
C LYS A 424 -19.34 1.75 -11.23
N ILE A 425 -19.15 1.86 -9.91
CA ILE A 425 -18.21 0.98 -9.22
C ILE A 425 -18.50 -0.48 -9.62
N PHE A 426 -17.47 -1.28 -9.81
CA PHE A 426 -17.56 -2.67 -10.28
C PHE A 426 -18.16 -2.83 -11.70
N THR A 427 -18.09 -1.80 -12.55
CA THR A 427 -18.34 -2.00 -13.99
C THR A 427 -17.24 -2.88 -14.56
N PRO A 428 -17.57 -4.00 -15.26
CA PRO A 428 -16.57 -4.94 -15.74
C PRO A 428 -15.54 -4.33 -16.68
N PRO A 429 -14.25 -4.72 -16.58
CA PRO A 429 -13.27 -4.44 -17.62
C PRO A 429 -13.70 -4.98 -18.99
N SER A 430 -13.34 -4.29 -20.07
CA SER A 430 -13.71 -4.71 -21.42
C SER A 430 -12.66 -4.34 -22.47
N THR A 431 -12.70 -5.02 -23.61
CA THR A 431 -11.88 -4.67 -24.78
C THR A 431 -12.32 -3.38 -25.49
N LYS A 432 -13.53 -2.91 -25.24
CA LYS A 432 -14.00 -1.60 -25.68
C LYS A 432 -13.47 -0.47 -24.81
N GLY A 433 -13.03 -0.79 -23.62
CA GLY A 433 -12.64 0.14 -22.57
C GLY A 433 -13.79 0.44 -21.60
N THR A 434 -13.40 0.78 -20.38
CA THR A 434 -14.27 1.07 -19.24
C THR A 434 -13.71 2.29 -18.51
N ILE A 435 -14.58 3.24 -18.13
CA ILE A 435 -14.17 4.28 -17.19
C ILE A 435 -14.25 3.70 -15.78
N VAL A 436 -13.15 3.74 -15.04
CA VAL A 436 -13.06 3.23 -13.66
C VAL A 436 -13.12 4.43 -12.70
N LEU A 437 -14.08 4.41 -11.78
CA LEU A 437 -14.24 5.37 -10.70
C LEU A 437 -14.83 4.68 -9.44
N PRO A 438 -14.21 4.79 -8.25
CA PRO A 438 -12.87 5.33 -8.02
C PRO A 438 -11.82 4.65 -8.90
N GLY A 439 -10.74 5.37 -9.23
CA GLY A 439 -9.68 4.83 -10.09
C GLY A 439 -8.70 3.93 -9.33
N TYR A 440 -7.60 3.57 -9.97
CA TYR A 440 -6.58 2.67 -9.38
C TYR A 440 -5.84 3.27 -8.19
N ASP A 441 -5.73 4.60 -8.15
CA ASP A 441 -5.24 5.32 -6.97
C ASP A 441 -6.22 5.19 -5.79
N GLY A 442 -7.47 4.77 -6.07
CA GLY A 442 -8.47 4.52 -5.06
C GLY A 442 -9.16 5.78 -4.52
N GLY A 443 -10.19 5.54 -3.74
CA GLY A 443 -10.86 6.54 -2.92
C GLY A 443 -10.01 6.92 -1.73
N ALA A 444 -9.57 5.95 -0.92
CA ALA A 444 -8.56 6.16 0.12
C ALA A 444 -7.24 5.48 -0.29
N GLU A 445 -6.12 5.96 0.27
CA GLU A 445 -4.78 5.61 -0.13
C GLU A 445 -3.90 5.15 1.03
N TRP A 446 -2.65 4.74 0.70
CA TRP A 446 -1.68 4.15 1.63
C TRP A 446 -1.33 5.02 2.84
N GLY A 447 -1.54 6.32 2.73
CA GLY A 447 -1.40 7.23 3.86
C GLY A 447 -2.30 6.88 5.03
N GLY A 448 -3.48 6.31 4.78
CA GLY A 448 -4.44 5.85 5.77
C GLY A 448 -5.05 6.97 6.62
N PRO A 449 -6.05 6.65 7.47
CA PRO A 449 -6.76 7.63 8.26
C PRO A 449 -6.00 8.04 9.52
N ALA A 450 -6.42 9.16 10.16
CA ALA A 450 -6.08 9.50 11.54
C ALA A 450 -7.34 9.51 12.41
N PHE A 451 -7.24 9.04 13.64
CA PHE A 451 -8.37 8.98 14.58
C PHE A 451 -8.05 9.77 15.85
N ASP A 452 -8.95 10.66 16.20
CA ASP A 452 -8.91 11.39 17.48
C ASP A 452 -9.76 10.64 18.52
N PRO A 453 -9.14 10.04 19.53
CA PRO A 453 -9.87 9.29 20.55
C PRO A 453 -10.70 10.18 21.50
N GLU A 454 -10.44 11.48 21.57
CA GLU A 454 -11.18 12.40 22.44
C GLU A 454 -12.48 12.86 21.77
N THR A 455 -12.43 13.17 20.47
CA THR A 455 -13.61 13.61 19.71
C THR A 455 -14.34 12.48 18.98
N GLN A 456 -13.73 11.29 18.91
CA GLN A 456 -14.24 10.13 18.17
C GLN A 456 -14.36 10.38 16.66
N LEU A 457 -13.56 11.31 16.13
CA LEU A 457 -13.52 11.64 14.72
C LEU A 457 -12.40 10.91 14.00
N LEU A 458 -12.75 10.31 12.88
CA LEU A 458 -11.80 9.74 11.92
C LEU A 458 -11.63 10.73 10.76
N TYR A 459 -10.39 11.07 10.44
CA TYR A 459 -10.04 11.95 9.34
C TYR A 459 -9.46 11.12 8.20
N VAL A 460 -10.05 11.26 7.01
CA VAL A 460 -9.67 10.49 5.81
C VAL A 460 -9.50 11.45 4.64
N ASN A 461 -8.32 11.43 4.04
CA ASN A 461 -8.11 12.06 2.75
C ASN A 461 -8.42 11.08 1.61
N THR A 462 -9.01 11.59 0.53
CA THR A 462 -9.53 10.74 -0.57
C THR A 462 -9.28 11.37 -1.93
N ASN A 463 -9.29 10.52 -2.98
CA ASN A 463 -9.14 10.89 -4.38
C ASN A 463 -10.39 10.53 -5.18
N GLU A 464 -10.78 11.42 -6.11
CA GLU A 464 -11.83 11.18 -7.10
C GLU A 464 -11.27 11.35 -8.52
N MET A 465 -10.29 10.51 -8.86
CA MET A 465 -9.67 10.46 -10.18
C MET A 465 -10.27 9.34 -11.01
N SER A 466 -10.82 9.66 -12.18
CA SER A 466 -11.27 8.65 -13.14
C SER A 466 -10.15 8.16 -14.05
N TRP A 467 -10.16 6.88 -14.38
CA TRP A 467 -9.19 6.22 -15.26
C TRP A 467 -9.88 5.52 -16.41
N ILE A 468 -9.16 5.26 -17.49
CA ILE A 468 -9.63 4.48 -18.63
C ILE A 468 -8.88 3.16 -18.65
N LEU A 469 -9.63 2.07 -18.52
CA LEU A 469 -9.14 0.70 -18.60
C LEU A 469 -9.59 0.08 -19.93
N GLU A 470 -8.65 -0.19 -20.82
CA GLU A 470 -8.90 -0.95 -22.05
C GLU A 470 -8.15 -2.28 -21.98
N MET A 471 -8.87 -3.39 -22.08
CA MET A 471 -8.29 -4.72 -22.11
C MET A 471 -7.81 -5.07 -23.52
N VAL A 472 -6.68 -5.74 -23.60
CA VAL A 472 -6.07 -6.20 -24.86
C VAL A 472 -5.98 -7.71 -24.85
N GLU A 473 -6.62 -8.34 -25.81
CA GLU A 473 -6.54 -9.78 -25.97
C GLU A 473 -5.15 -10.20 -26.45
N ASN A 474 -4.50 -11.03 -25.67
CA ASN A 474 -3.23 -11.66 -26.03
C ASN A 474 -3.50 -12.98 -26.72
N LYS A 475 -3.75 -12.94 -28.03
CA LYS A 475 -3.79 -14.16 -28.86
C LYS A 475 -2.36 -14.62 -29.11
N ASN A 476 -1.85 -15.49 -28.25
CA ASN A 476 -0.56 -16.13 -28.46
C ASN A 476 -0.64 -17.13 -29.62
N LYS A 477 -0.67 -16.64 -30.85
CA LYS A 477 -0.16 -17.40 -31.97
C LYS A 477 1.35 -17.44 -31.78
N ILE A 478 1.88 -18.56 -31.31
CA ILE A 478 3.31 -18.79 -31.19
C ILE A 478 3.88 -18.70 -32.62
N LYS A 479 4.20 -17.48 -33.04
CA LYS A 479 5.10 -17.30 -34.17
C LYS A 479 6.50 -17.60 -33.62
N PRO A 480 7.29 -18.44 -34.28
CA PRO A 480 8.67 -18.63 -33.87
C PRO A 480 9.33 -17.26 -33.79
N LEU A 481 10.01 -16.98 -32.68
CA LEU A 481 10.76 -15.72 -32.51
C LEU A 481 11.93 -15.74 -33.51
N LEU A 482 11.69 -15.20 -34.68
CA LEU A 482 12.66 -15.25 -35.79
C LEU A 482 13.72 -14.18 -35.62
N THR A 483 13.37 -13.02 -35.06
CA THR A 483 14.24 -11.83 -34.99
C THR A 483 14.31 -11.23 -33.59
N ASN A 484 15.32 -10.40 -33.37
CA ASN A 484 15.41 -9.58 -32.16
C ASN A 484 14.23 -8.62 -32.02
N TYR A 485 13.61 -8.18 -33.13
CA TYR A 485 12.39 -7.39 -33.08
C TYR A 485 11.23 -8.17 -32.46
N ASP A 486 11.01 -9.41 -32.92
CA ASP A 486 9.93 -10.26 -32.41
C ASP A 486 10.12 -10.55 -30.92
N ALA A 487 11.33 -10.94 -30.53
CA ALA A 487 11.68 -11.21 -29.14
C ALA A 487 11.56 -9.93 -28.28
N GLY A 488 12.09 -8.80 -28.74
CA GLY A 488 12.04 -7.53 -28.06
C GLY A 488 10.62 -7.03 -27.83
N LYS A 489 9.73 -7.22 -28.84
CA LYS A 489 8.30 -6.91 -28.71
C LYS A 489 7.61 -7.78 -27.68
N VAL A 490 7.87 -9.08 -27.66
CA VAL A 490 7.31 -10.01 -26.66
C VAL A 490 7.77 -9.63 -25.26
N ILE A 491 9.08 -9.41 -25.07
CA ILE A 491 9.64 -9.02 -23.77
C ILE A 491 9.05 -7.69 -23.31
N TYR A 492 8.89 -6.72 -24.21
CA TYR A 492 8.25 -5.44 -23.91
C TYR A 492 6.81 -5.64 -23.43
N THR A 493 6.03 -6.44 -24.17
CA THR A 493 4.64 -6.72 -23.82
C THR A 493 4.51 -7.36 -22.44
N GLN A 494 5.37 -8.31 -22.12
CA GLN A 494 5.33 -9.03 -20.85
C GLN A 494 5.82 -8.21 -19.65
N ASN A 495 6.82 -7.32 -19.85
CA ASN A 495 7.53 -6.70 -18.73
C ASN A 495 7.37 -5.18 -18.64
N CYS A 496 7.03 -4.48 -19.73
CA CYS A 496 7.12 -3.03 -19.80
C CYS A 496 5.79 -2.35 -20.12
N MET A 497 4.94 -3.01 -20.92
CA MET A 497 3.73 -2.44 -21.49
C MET A 497 2.75 -1.96 -20.41
N LYS A 498 2.61 -2.67 -19.30
CA LYS A 498 1.70 -2.32 -18.20
C LYS A 498 1.96 -0.91 -17.63
N CYS A 499 3.22 -0.48 -17.62
CA CYS A 499 3.58 0.85 -17.14
C CYS A 499 3.79 1.86 -18.28
N HIS A 500 4.42 1.41 -19.37
CA HIS A 500 4.83 2.33 -20.44
C HIS A 500 3.84 2.41 -21.63
N GLY A 501 2.73 1.65 -21.56
CA GLY A 501 1.66 1.64 -22.57
C GLY A 501 2.00 0.82 -23.81
N THR A 502 0.98 0.46 -24.61
CA THR A 502 1.11 -0.36 -25.82
C THR A 502 1.96 0.30 -26.91
N GLU A 503 1.90 1.63 -27.00
CA GLU A 503 2.62 2.47 -27.97
C GLU A 503 3.80 3.23 -27.35
N MET A 504 4.31 2.75 -26.21
CA MET A 504 5.40 3.39 -25.46
C MET A 504 5.11 4.85 -25.05
N GLN A 505 3.83 5.22 -24.99
CA GLN A 505 3.37 6.58 -24.71
C GLN A 505 3.53 6.98 -23.24
N GLY A 506 3.68 6.01 -22.33
CA GLY A 506 3.57 6.23 -20.90
C GLY A 506 2.13 6.44 -20.47
N GLY A 507 1.90 6.74 -19.20
CA GLY A 507 0.58 7.06 -18.65
C GLY A 507 0.66 7.26 -17.13
N GLY A 508 -0.22 8.06 -16.58
CA GLY A 508 -0.19 8.37 -15.15
C GLY A 508 1.18 8.92 -14.71
N ASN A 509 1.80 8.27 -13.75
CA ASN A 509 3.15 8.60 -13.25
C ASN A 509 4.28 7.92 -14.04
N TYR A 510 3.97 7.15 -15.09
CA TYR A 510 4.94 6.38 -15.86
C TYR A 510 5.39 7.14 -17.11
N PRO A 511 6.72 7.27 -17.34
CA PRO A 511 7.24 8.09 -18.42
C PRO A 511 7.03 7.43 -19.78
N SER A 512 6.83 8.26 -20.82
CA SER A 512 6.90 7.83 -22.22
C SER A 512 8.31 7.35 -22.57
N LEU A 513 8.41 6.25 -23.32
CA LEU A 513 9.65 5.72 -23.87
C LEU A 513 9.91 6.20 -25.31
N LYS A 514 9.01 6.95 -25.94
CA LYS A 514 9.20 7.50 -27.31
C LYS A 514 10.46 8.35 -27.45
N GLY A 515 10.93 8.95 -26.35
CA GLY A 515 12.21 9.70 -26.33
C GLY A 515 13.44 8.87 -25.93
N ALA A 516 13.29 7.57 -25.64
CA ALA A 516 14.39 6.72 -25.19
C ALA A 516 15.57 6.62 -26.20
N PRO A 517 15.33 6.54 -27.52
CA PRO A 517 16.42 6.49 -28.52
C PRO A 517 17.38 7.68 -28.46
N LYS A 518 16.91 8.86 -28.02
CA LYS A 518 17.72 10.06 -27.86
C LYS A 518 18.52 10.12 -26.57
N LYS A 519 18.16 9.28 -25.57
CA LYS A 519 18.71 9.34 -24.19
C LYS A 519 19.63 8.18 -23.86
N TYR A 520 19.46 7.04 -24.50
CA TYR A 520 20.15 5.80 -24.15
C TYR A 520 20.75 5.14 -25.39
N ASN A 521 21.92 4.52 -25.19
CA ASN A 521 22.44 3.51 -26.09
C ASN A 521 22.13 2.11 -25.52
N THR A 522 22.43 1.05 -26.23
CA THR A 522 22.13 -0.33 -25.84
C THR A 522 22.69 -0.68 -24.47
N GLN A 523 23.92 -0.27 -24.17
CA GLN A 523 24.59 -0.58 -22.91
C GLN A 523 23.91 0.13 -21.73
N THR A 524 23.70 1.45 -21.85
CA THR A 524 23.07 2.25 -20.77
C THR A 524 21.60 1.88 -20.58
N PHE A 525 20.90 1.48 -21.64
CA PHE A 525 19.54 0.95 -21.56
C PHE A 525 19.50 -0.40 -20.85
N SER A 526 20.40 -1.34 -21.20
CA SER A 526 20.51 -2.64 -20.53
C SER A 526 20.82 -2.50 -19.04
N GLN A 527 21.70 -1.55 -18.67
CA GLN A 527 21.96 -1.24 -17.26
C GLN A 527 20.73 -0.66 -16.55
N LEU A 528 19.96 0.22 -17.22
CA LEU A 528 18.72 0.75 -16.69
C LEU A 528 17.70 -0.36 -16.44
N VAL A 529 17.52 -1.26 -17.40
CA VAL A 529 16.62 -2.42 -17.26
C VAL A 529 17.08 -3.33 -16.12
N LYS A 530 18.38 -3.59 -16.02
CA LYS A 530 18.95 -4.43 -14.97
C LYS A 530 18.75 -3.83 -13.57
N ASN A 531 19.04 -2.53 -13.42
CA ASN A 531 19.12 -1.90 -12.10
C ASN A 531 17.81 -1.23 -11.66
N GLY A 532 16.90 -0.96 -12.60
CA GLY A 532 15.72 -0.16 -12.35
C GLY A 532 16.04 1.33 -12.12
N ARG A 533 14.99 2.13 -11.94
CA ARG A 533 15.12 3.55 -11.58
C ARG A 533 13.82 4.08 -10.98
N ARG A 534 13.86 4.66 -9.80
CA ARG A 534 12.68 5.16 -9.06
C ARG A 534 11.67 4.03 -8.84
N MET A 535 10.42 4.21 -9.33
CA MET A 535 9.37 3.19 -9.28
C MET A 535 9.56 2.06 -10.31
N MET A 536 10.41 2.25 -11.33
CA MET A 536 10.71 1.19 -12.29
C MET A 536 11.59 0.12 -11.62
N PRO A 537 11.08 -1.10 -11.41
CA PRO A 537 11.88 -2.17 -10.82
C PRO A 537 13.00 -2.59 -11.76
N GLY A 538 14.13 -3.01 -11.21
CA GLY A 538 15.18 -3.68 -11.99
C GLY A 538 14.71 -5.07 -12.43
N ASN A 539 15.15 -5.52 -13.59
CA ASN A 539 14.88 -6.86 -14.10
C ASN A 539 16.19 -7.62 -14.35
N ASN A 540 16.55 -8.51 -13.43
CA ASN A 540 17.74 -9.36 -13.51
C ASN A 540 17.43 -10.76 -14.06
N VAL A 541 16.17 -11.08 -14.32
CA VAL A 541 15.75 -12.36 -14.90
C VAL A 541 16.07 -12.40 -16.39
N LEU A 542 15.94 -11.25 -17.07
CA LEU A 542 16.27 -11.16 -18.49
C LEU A 542 17.78 -11.41 -18.73
N THR A 543 18.07 -12.33 -19.62
CA THR A 543 19.43 -12.60 -20.10
C THR A 543 19.97 -11.39 -20.88
N ASP A 544 21.27 -11.35 -21.13
CA ASP A 544 21.86 -10.26 -21.91
C ASP A 544 21.36 -10.25 -23.36
N THR A 545 21.08 -11.43 -23.93
CA THR A 545 20.46 -11.57 -25.26
C THR A 545 19.04 -10.98 -25.28
N GLU A 546 18.24 -11.21 -24.25
CA GLU A 546 16.90 -10.66 -24.13
C GLU A 546 16.93 -9.13 -23.91
N LYS A 547 17.85 -8.64 -23.09
CA LYS A 547 18.05 -7.19 -22.91
C LYS A 547 18.48 -6.52 -24.21
N MET A 548 19.31 -7.19 -25.03
CA MET A 548 19.69 -6.70 -26.34
C MET A 548 18.48 -6.65 -27.29
N ALA A 549 17.66 -7.68 -27.33
CA ALA A 549 16.44 -7.71 -28.13
C ALA A 549 15.46 -6.62 -27.69
N LEU A 550 15.23 -6.47 -26.39
CA LEU A 550 14.41 -5.41 -25.82
C LEU A 550 14.95 -4.01 -26.15
N ALA A 551 16.26 -3.80 -26.00
CA ALA A 551 16.92 -2.55 -26.35
C ALA A 551 16.74 -2.22 -27.84
N SER A 552 16.90 -3.22 -28.72
CA SER A 552 16.71 -3.02 -30.15
C SER A 552 15.28 -2.57 -30.51
N TYR A 553 14.29 -3.14 -29.82
CA TYR A 553 12.87 -2.80 -29.98
C TYR A 553 12.54 -1.39 -29.46
N VAL A 554 12.91 -1.09 -28.20
CA VAL A 554 12.58 0.19 -27.55
C VAL A 554 13.40 1.36 -28.11
N LEU A 555 14.66 1.14 -28.45
CA LEU A 555 15.54 2.17 -29.04
C LEU A 555 15.47 2.24 -30.55
N ASP A 556 14.62 1.42 -31.19
CA ASP A 556 14.40 1.36 -32.65
C ASP A 556 15.69 1.13 -33.46
N ILE A 557 16.58 0.23 -33.04
CA ILE A 557 17.85 -0.07 -33.68
C ILE A 557 17.63 -1.08 -34.84
N LYS A 558 17.31 -0.57 -36.03
CA LYS A 558 16.89 -1.37 -37.20
C LYS A 558 17.87 -2.49 -37.58
N THR A 559 19.17 -2.24 -37.52
CA THR A 559 20.22 -3.21 -37.84
C THR A 559 20.26 -4.40 -36.90
N VAL A 560 19.93 -4.19 -35.62
CA VAL A 560 19.85 -5.26 -34.58
C VAL A 560 18.50 -5.95 -34.61
N GLN A 561 17.43 -5.22 -34.90
CA GLN A 561 16.07 -5.78 -34.96
C GLN A 561 15.94 -6.94 -35.96
N GLN A 562 16.61 -6.82 -37.12
CA GLN A 562 16.52 -7.82 -38.19
C GLN A 562 17.42 -9.07 -37.98
N GLN A 563 18.30 -9.03 -36.99
CA GLN A 563 19.14 -10.18 -36.67
C GLN A 563 18.31 -11.29 -36.02
N LYS A 564 18.72 -12.54 -36.30
CA LYS A 564 18.10 -13.73 -35.69
C LYS A 564 18.23 -13.66 -34.17
N PHE A 565 17.12 -13.88 -33.44
CA PHE A 565 17.17 -14.01 -32.00
C PHE A 565 17.88 -15.32 -31.61
N ALA A 566 19.02 -15.19 -30.91
CA ALA A 566 19.89 -16.31 -30.57
C ALA A 566 19.64 -16.87 -29.14
N GLY A 567 18.58 -16.41 -28.45
CA GLY A 567 18.25 -16.79 -27.07
C GLY A 567 16.99 -17.62 -26.97
N THR A 568 16.73 -18.08 -25.74
CA THR A 568 15.44 -18.60 -25.29
C THR A 568 14.86 -17.58 -24.33
N LEU A 569 13.55 -17.32 -24.38
CA LEU A 569 12.92 -16.40 -23.45
C LEU A 569 13.00 -16.95 -22.01
N SER A 570 13.46 -16.13 -21.09
CA SER A 570 13.52 -16.42 -19.65
C SER A 570 12.12 -16.60 -19.05
N THR A 571 11.14 -15.84 -19.59
CA THR A 571 9.72 -16.02 -19.30
C THR A 571 9.10 -16.79 -20.47
N PRO A 572 8.68 -18.05 -20.28
CA PRO A 572 8.03 -18.82 -21.34
C PRO A 572 6.80 -18.07 -21.86
N LEU A 573 6.52 -18.22 -23.16
CA LEU A 573 5.22 -17.81 -23.69
C LEU A 573 4.16 -18.68 -23.01
N PRO A 574 3.07 -18.11 -22.48
CA PRO A 574 2.01 -18.90 -21.86
C PRO A 574 1.44 -19.91 -22.88
N GLU A 575 1.19 -21.11 -22.43
CA GLU A 575 0.48 -22.14 -23.21
C GLU A 575 -0.87 -21.58 -23.67
N GLN A 576 -1.34 -22.02 -24.83
CA GLN A 576 -2.51 -21.64 -25.65
C GLN A 576 -3.82 -21.24 -24.90
N LYS A 577 -3.75 -20.42 -23.85
CA LYS A 577 -4.90 -19.90 -23.14
C LYS A 577 -5.10 -18.44 -23.56
N THR A 578 -6.31 -18.07 -23.96
CA THR A 578 -6.64 -16.66 -24.17
C THR A 578 -6.39 -15.92 -22.87
N THR A 579 -5.49 -14.96 -22.87
CA THR A 579 -5.21 -14.08 -21.75
C THR A 579 -5.41 -12.63 -22.16
N TYR A 580 -5.65 -11.78 -21.17
CA TYR A 580 -5.81 -10.36 -21.40
C TYR A 580 -4.75 -9.58 -20.65
N GLY A 581 -4.15 -8.61 -21.34
CA GLY A 581 -3.41 -7.51 -20.77
C GLY A 581 -4.26 -6.24 -20.82
N PHE A 582 -3.68 -5.12 -20.45
CA PHE A 582 -4.32 -3.81 -20.53
C PHE A 582 -3.41 -2.77 -21.15
N THR A 583 -3.98 -1.66 -21.64
CA THR A 583 -3.24 -0.63 -22.39
C THR A 583 -2.33 0.27 -21.53
N GLY A 584 -2.32 0.05 -20.22
CA GLY A 584 -1.55 0.82 -19.25
C GLY A 584 -2.44 1.69 -18.36
N TYR A 585 -1.80 2.34 -17.39
CA TYR A 585 -2.46 3.20 -16.42
C TYR A 585 -2.77 4.57 -17.03
N ASN A 586 -3.98 4.72 -17.60
CA ASN A 586 -4.40 5.91 -18.33
C ASN A 586 -5.41 6.71 -17.51
N LYS A 587 -4.99 7.84 -16.93
CA LYS A 587 -5.91 8.80 -16.29
C LYS A 587 -6.82 9.40 -17.36
N PHE A 588 -8.09 9.55 -17.03
CA PHE A 588 -9.03 10.30 -17.89
C PHE A 588 -8.88 11.80 -17.59
N LEU A 589 -8.11 12.47 -18.46
CA LEU A 589 -7.75 13.87 -18.30
C LEU A 589 -8.26 14.72 -19.45
N THR A 590 -8.37 16.03 -19.20
CA THR A 590 -8.54 17.04 -20.23
C THR A 590 -7.23 17.23 -21.01
N PRO A 591 -7.27 17.89 -22.19
CA PRO A 591 -6.05 18.23 -22.93
C PRO A 591 -5.04 19.06 -22.13
N GLU A 592 -5.51 19.86 -21.15
CA GLU A 592 -4.68 20.68 -20.26
C GLU A 592 -4.10 19.88 -19.09
N GLY A 593 -4.52 18.62 -18.90
CA GLY A 593 -4.05 17.75 -17.84
C GLY A 593 -4.88 17.81 -16.54
N TYR A 594 -6.03 18.45 -16.54
CA TYR A 594 -6.98 18.37 -15.42
C TYR A 594 -7.79 17.07 -15.47
N PRO A 595 -8.31 16.56 -14.35
CA PRO A 595 -9.25 15.44 -14.37
C PRO A 595 -10.47 15.73 -15.25
N ALA A 596 -10.89 14.74 -16.04
CA ALA A 596 -12.08 14.86 -16.90
C ALA A 596 -13.39 14.86 -16.13
N ILE A 597 -13.37 14.46 -14.87
CA ILE A 597 -14.51 14.54 -13.94
C ILE A 597 -14.54 15.91 -13.27
N SER A 598 -15.73 16.44 -12.97
CA SER A 598 -15.90 17.66 -12.18
C SER A 598 -15.34 17.52 -10.76
N PRO A 599 -14.80 18.60 -10.15
CA PRO A 599 -14.30 18.52 -8.77
C PRO A 599 -15.42 18.16 -7.75
N PRO A 600 -15.06 17.78 -6.51
CA PRO A 600 -13.70 17.77 -5.95
C PRO A 600 -12.88 16.58 -6.45
N TRP A 601 -11.57 16.79 -6.74
CA TRP A 601 -10.63 15.74 -7.17
C TRP A 601 -9.84 15.13 -6.04
N GLY A 602 -9.72 15.85 -4.94
CA GLY A 602 -9.19 15.42 -3.66
C GLY A 602 -10.04 16.01 -2.54
N SER A 603 -10.25 15.26 -1.48
CA SER A 603 -11.05 15.71 -0.34
C SER A 603 -10.44 15.26 0.97
N LEU A 604 -10.71 16.02 2.03
CA LEU A 604 -10.48 15.62 3.42
C LEU A 604 -11.83 15.57 4.12
N THR A 605 -12.13 14.44 4.76
CA THR A 605 -13.42 14.17 5.39
C THR A 605 -13.23 13.82 6.85
N ALA A 606 -14.03 14.40 7.74
CA ALA A 606 -14.17 13.98 9.14
C ALA A 606 -15.44 13.15 9.33
N ILE A 607 -15.31 12.02 9.99
CA ILE A 607 -16.39 11.04 10.21
C ILE A 607 -16.50 10.77 11.70
N ASN A 608 -17.70 10.93 12.26
CA ASN A 608 -17.98 10.48 13.63
C ASN A 608 -18.16 8.96 13.64
N LEU A 609 -17.24 8.23 14.26
CA LEU A 609 -17.29 6.77 14.27
C LEU A 609 -18.41 6.18 15.14
N ASN A 610 -18.96 6.95 16.10
CA ASN A 610 -20.07 6.48 16.92
C ASN A 610 -21.37 6.38 16.11
N THR A 611 -21.56 7.29 15.13
CA THR A 611 -22.78 7.36 14.29
C THR A 611 -22.53 6.93 12.86
N GLY A 612 -21.30 6.96 12.39
CA GLY A 612 -20.93 6.76 10.99
C GLY A 612 -21.24 7.96 10.07
N GLU A 613 -21.61 9.11 10.65
CA GLU A 613 -21.95 10.32 9.88
C GLU A 613 -20.69 11.10 9.46
N GLN A 614 -20.68 11.62 8.23
CA GLN A 614 -19.70 12.59 7.77
C GLN A 614 -20.02 13.95 8.39
N VAL A 615 -19.17 14.39 9.31
CA VAL A 615 -19.34 15.67 10.02
C VAL A 615 -19.05 16.86 9.08
N TRP A 616 -17.99 16.74 8.29
CA TRP A 616 -17.65 17.66 7.23
C TRP A 616 -16.80 16.98 6.16
N LYS A 617 -16.86 17.53 4.94
CA LYS A 617 -16.02 17.18 3.79
C LYS A 617 -15.61 18.47 3.08
N ILE A 618 -14.30 18.65 2.86
CA ILE A 618 -13.75 19.81 2.17
C ILE A 618 -12.86 19.37 1.01
N PRO A 619 -12.75 20.16 -0.08
CA PRO A 619 -11.72 19.95 -1.09
C PRO A 619 -10.33 20.04 -0.45
N PHE A 620 -9.42 19.15 -0.84
CA PHE A 620 -8.05 19.11 -0.33
C PHE A 620 -7.03 19.19 -1.48
N GLY A 621 -6.19 20.23 -1.43
CA GLY A 621 -5.32 20.64 -2.52
C GLY A 621 -6.02 21.50 -3.58
N GLU A 622 -5.24 22.11 -4.47
CA GLU A 622 -5.77 22.97 -5.54
C GLU A 622 -4.84 22.99 -6.76
N PHE A 623 -5.34 23.51 -7.86
CA PHE A 623 -4.54 23.84 -9.04
C PHE A 623 -4.36 25.37 -9.10
N GLU A 624 -3.13 25.84 -8.98
CA GLU A 624 -2.79 27.27 -9.03
C GLU A 624 -3.34 27.97 -10.29
N SER A 625 -3.30 27.29 -11.42
CA SER A 625 -3.84 27.80 -12.69
C SER A 625 -5.36 28.00 -12.69
N LEU A 626 -6.12 27.20 -11.94
CA LEU A 626 -7.56 27.37 -11.78
C LEU A 626 -7.88 28.45 -10.72
N LYS A 627 -7.12 28.46 -9.63
CA LYS A 627 -7.20 29.50 -8.60
C LYS A 627 -6.96 30.89 -9.18
N ALA A 628 -5.95 31.05 -10.04
CA ALA A 628 -5.66 32.32 -10.73
C ALA A 628 -6.82 32.77 -11.63
N ARG A 629 -7.71 31.88 -12.04
CA ARG A 629 -8.96 32.16 -12.78
C ARG A 629 -10.15 32.45 -11.85
N GLY A 630 -9.95 32.52 -10.54
CA GLY A 630 -11.00 32.74 -9.56
C GLY A 630 -11.89 31.50 -9.31
N ILE A 631 -11.46 30.30 -9.70
CA ILE A 631 -12.19 29.06 -9.44
C ILE A 631 -11.90 28.64 -7.99
N PRO A 632 -12.93 28.28 -7.19
CA PRO A 632 -12.75 27.77 -5.83
C PRO A 632 -11.86 26.53 -5.78
N ALA A 633 -11.34 26.22 -4.58
CA ALA A 633 -10.52 25.02 -4.36
C ALA A 633 -11.19 23.76 -4.95
N THR A 634 -10.48 23.10 -5.85
CA THR A 634 -10.98 21.93 -6.60
C THR A 634 -10.61 20.61 -5.95
N GLY A 635 -9.71 20.64 -4.97
CA GLY A 635 -9.00 19.44 -4.56
C GLY A 635 -7.95 19.02 -5.58
N ARG A 636 -7.04 18.16 -5.16
CA ARG A 636 -5.99 17.58 -6.00
C ARG A 636 -5.63 16.19 -5.49
N GLU A 637 -4.97 15.38 -6.32
CA GLU A 637 -4.46 14.07 -5.90
C GLU A 637 -3.60 14.19 -4.63
N ASN A 638 -3.83 13.24 -3.72
CA ASN A 638 -3.19 13.21 -2.42
C ASN A 638 -3.03 11.76 -1.95
N TYR A 639 -1.89 11.42 -1.34
CA TYR A 639 -1.53 10.05 -1.00
C TYR A 639 -1.12 9.86 0.46
N GLY A 640 -0.38 10.80 1.04
CA GLY A 640 0.02 10.78 2.44
C GLY A 640 -1.18 10.91 3.37
N GLY A 641 -1.08 10.39 4.58
CA GLY A 641 -2.16 10.46 5.57
C GLY A 641 -2.01 11.61 6.56
N PRO A 642 -3.11 12.01 7.22
CA PRO A 642 -3.10 13.02 8.26
C PRO A 642 -2.48 12.51 9.57
N VAL A 643 -2.07 13.45 10.42
CA VAL A 643 -1.78 13.27 11.84
C VAL A 643 -2.63 14.26 12.62
N VAL A 644 -3.34 13.79 13.64
CA VAL A 644 -4.16 14.64 14.50
C VAL A 644 -3.56 14.76 15.89
N THR A 645 -3.68 15.92 16.53
CA THR A 645 -3.13 16.19 17.86
C THR A 645 -4.22 16.62 18.84
N LYS A 646 -3.96 16.39 20.12
CA LYS A 646 -4.82 16.88 21.23
C LYS A 646 -4.95 18.41 21.23
N GLY A 647 -4.02 19.14 20.62
CA GLY A 647 -4.13 20.59 20.39
C GLY A 647 -5.24 21.00 19.41
N GLY A 648 -6.01 20.05 18.87
CA GLY A 648 -7.09 20.30 17.92
C GLY A 648 -6.59 20.61 16.52
N LEU A 649 -5.36 20.22 16.18
CA LEU A 649 -4.75 20.43 14.88
C LEU A 649 -4.65 19.12 14.08
N LEU A 650 -4.83 19.25 12.79
CA LEU A 650 -4.59 18.18 11.84
C LEU A 650 -3.47 18.61 10.89
N PHE A 651 -2.40 17.81 10.87
CA PHE A 651 -1.25 18.01 9.98
C PHE A 651 -1.31 17.00 8.83
N ILE A 652 -1.20 17.49 7.61
CA ILE A 652 -1.18 16.66 6.41
C ILE A 652 -0.33 17.33 5.33
N GLY A 653 0.63 16.61 4.77
CA GLY A 653 1.48 17.04 3.66
C GLY A 653 1.37 16.03 2.53
N ALA A 654 0.23 15.96 1.90
CA ALA A 654 -0.10 14.82 1.04
C ALA A 654 -0.49 15.20 -0.39
N SER A 655 -0.82 16.47 -0.66
CA SER A 655 -1.29 16.88 -1.99
C SER A 655 -0.15 17.24 -2.94
N ALA A 656 -0.43 17.11 -4.24
CA ALA A 656 0.57 17.30 -5.30
C ALA A 656 0.93 18.77 -5.59
N ASP A 657 0.33 19.71 -4.89
CA ASP A 657 0.59 21.16 -5.00
C ASP A 657 1.65 21.69 -4.01
N GLY A 658 2.15 20.85 -3.10
CA GLY A 658 3.28 21.14 -2.21
C GLY A 658 2.91 21.46 -0.79
#